data_fb69a975489befc38dfa6aa1e661f1da
#
_entry.id   fb69a975489befc38dfa6aa1e661f1da
#
_cell.length_a   1.000
_cell.length_b   1.000
_cell.length_c   1.000
_cell.angle_alpha   90.00
_cell.angle_beta   90.00
_cell.angle_gamma   90.00
#
_symmetry.space_group_name_H-M   'P 1'
#
loop_
_entity.id
_entity.type
_entity.pdbx_description
1 polymer ?
#
loop_
_entity_poly.entity_id
_entity_poly.type
_entity_poly.pdbx_seq_one_letter_code
_entity_poly.pdbx_strand_id
1 'polypeptide(L)'
;MKKNLCLNFISTVLIVTSTSAQAVDILNNQSSTLGTITVTDKAESIDEQKKDEVYQRDITNMYADKETVERYKGAAPADLFQGFNGVYSGDARNSGAVDPNIRGIQGQGRIPVTVDGTEQALTTYRGYNGANNRNYLDPNLVSGITVEKGPTIASGHASGIGGVVKMRTIDTDDIVKEGEKFGVELKLETSNNSVKEHIPDYKWGQDYRVVGDGTPGDFSSVTLVKPKRKGEYFKDNAIRLAVGLKEDKYDLLAAYSYRNKGNYLAGKGGADRYKGLPPEKGMGSLRQLEPNLPFAASIYKPHTEIPNTSNEMESILLKGKLRLTDEQTLKMGYRHTNIHYGEIMPSRLEFRKFHGFVPQWPLSKVKQDTFNLDYAYNPDNPYINLKAGIWYNKTVSDTNTSGGNPRDAKRRDREWTMATSDCVTENPNPSNPHDYFIIDHQCLKEKGKDIIAKNPNTDGQYNYENAAQVNAYNTRKGFNLSNMMHLTKDLDLTLSGAFQTEHLTSNKDREKPNPNSSFEMPPRIGKRQEWDVAFNFNYRPTDWLILTAGGRYNEYWSFDEYLDQILKSGKLYATARKVTTGISYEYDKVIPKDLWDNYTKAQDAMLNYDSSACDAIADPTEQDACYDKEWDLMDEVDAAESLIKEKMAEAGSEPEIRENGRAHFYVKQDYRSDGYSHKEDNPFYNGTLKQEKVKDPITGKMVNKYQLTQLGSHYENGKEEDKLTEVKKKKGHAFSPSFSATAFVNDNARVYFRYIQYARMPSIFETTVGFSASPEASKIFKNMYLKPEKAQNIEIGYVHSFSDYFETPTKADLKLSYYHNVTKNVIDRDTNFRFVQLDKRILDGLELQARYDNGDYFGDLGIEYRLKNQVCDTDMAVELDPISQRVPHCMTAGFPAGYLRTQLQPKYSISANLGGRFFDRKLELGTRWLYHSKAKNSDEMKLVEQKIQHIGMNAPMYWQPVLTVDAYAKYKYSKNVTLEFVGTNLTDRYYLDPMTRSMIPAPGRTFKLGLTASF
;
A
#
# COMPACT_ATOMS: atom_id res chain seq x y z
N MET A 1 -37.91 -13.63 2.24
CA MET A 1 -37.82 -13.97 0.80
C MET A 1 -36.43 -14.49 0.37
N LYS A 2 -35.39 -14.41 1.18
CA LYS A 2 -34.02 -14.90 0.83
C LYS A 2 -33.72 -16.37 1.19
N LYS A 3 -34.54 -17.02 1.98
CA LYS A 3 -34.32 -18.42 2.43
C LYS A 3 -34.81 -19.51 1.45
N ASN A 4 -35.68 -19.19 0.52
CA ASN A 4 -36.28 -20.20 -0.37
C ASN A 4 -35.52 -20.40 -1.70
N LEU A 5 -34.50 -19.58 -2.01
CA LEU A 5 -33.75 -19.72 -3.26
C LEU A 5 -32.65 -20.81 -3.19
N CYS A 6 -32.11 -21.07 -2.00
CA CYS A 6 -31.06 -22.08 -1.83
C CYS A 6 -31.56 -23.53 -1.89
N LEU A 7 -32.78 -23.79 -1.46
CA LEU A 7 -33.32 -25.19 -1.47
C LEU A 7 -33.69 -25.66 -2.88
N ASN A 8 -34.15 -24.78 -3.76
CA ASN A 8 -34.56 -25.17 -5.11
C ASN A 8 -33.39 -25.43 -6.07
N PHE A 9 -32.16 -24.93 -5.73
CA PHE A 9 -31.00 -25.20 -6.58
C PHE A 9 -30.37 -26.59 -6.34
N ILE A 10 -30.49 -27.11 -5.14
CA ILE A 10 -30.00 -28.46 -4.76
C ILE A 10 -30.85 -29.57 -5.40
N SER A 11 -32.13 -29.33 -5.65
CA SER A 11 -33.04 -30.31 -6.19
C SER A 11 -32.90 -30.54 -7.71
N THR A 12 -32.30 -29.63 -8.45
CA THR A 12 -32.18 -29.72 -9.90
C THR A 12 -30.88 -30.38 -10.39
N VAL A 13 -29.92 -30.58 -9.52
CA VAL A 13 -28.61 -31.19 -9.85
C VAL A 13 -28.59 -32.72 -9.65
N LEU A 14 -29.66 -33.29 -9.10
CA LEU A 14 -29.71 -34.71 -8.62
C LEU A 14 -30.31 -35.71 -9.61
N ILE A 15 -30.58 -35.36 -10.87
CA ILE A 15 -31.13 -36.34 -11.84
C ILE A 15 -30.29 -36.33 -13.14
N VAL A 16 -29.25 -37.11 -13.19
CA VAL A 16 -28.81 -37.83 -14.41
C VAL A 16 -27.98 -39.06 -13.97
N THR A 17 -28.44 -40.23 -14.39
CA THR A 17 -27.90 -41.55 -14.03
C THR A 17 -26.92 -42.11 -15.08
N SER A 18 -25.82 -42.62 -14.54
CA SER A 18 -24.95 -43.76 -14.92
C SER A 18 -24.69 -44.20 -16.38
N THR A 19 -23.42 -44.32 -16.73
CA THR A 19 -22.74 -45.53 -17.21
C THR A 19 -21.22 -45.35 -17.24
N SER A 20 -20.48 -46.38 -16.88
CA SER A 20 -19.06 -46.46 -16.59
C SER A 20 -18.14 -46.71 -17.79
N ALA A 21 -16.93 -46.16 -17.78
CA ALA A 21 -15.70 -46.72 -18.35
C ALA A 21 -14.44 -46.03 -17.81
N GLN A 22 -13.40 -46.80 -17.58
CA GLN A 22 -12.16 -46.38 -16.94
C GLN A 22 -11.23 -45.64 -17.91
N ALA A 23 -10.54 -44.63 -17.44
CA ALA A 23 -9.43 -43.96 -18.12
C ALA A 23 -8.33 -43.52 -17.15
N VAL A 24 -7.11 -43.69 -17.61
CA VAL A 24 -5.86 -43.44 -16.90
C VAL A 24 -5.55 -41.96 -16.88
N ASP A 25 -5.28 -41.40 -15.71
CA ASP A 25 -4.82 -40.00 -15.53
C ASP A 25 -3.37 -39.86 -15.99
N ILE A 26 -3.14 -39.04 -17.02
CA ILE A 26 -1.81 -38.53 -17.37
C ILE A 26 -1.73 -37.06 -16.93
N LEU A 27 -0.86 -36.85 -15.97
CA LEU A 27 -0.63 -35.59 -15.31
C LEU A 27 0.04 -34.54 -16.18
N ASN A 28 -0.50 -33.36 -16.09
CA ASN A 28 0.09 -32.10 -16.55
C ASN A 28 1.45 -31.82 -15.95
N ASN A 29 2.51 -31.96 -16.68
CA ASN A 29 3.78 -31.43 -16.28
C ASN A 29 4.04 -30.05 -16.89
N GLN A 30 4.18 -29.08 -16.02
CA GLN A 30 4.74 -27.78 -16.34
C GLN A 30 6.24 -27.91 -16.58
N SER A 31 6.68 -27.17 -17.58
CA SER A 31 8.05 -27.02 -18.00
C SER A 31 9.06 -26.86 -16.85
N SER A 32 10.12 -27.59 -16.99
CA SER A 32 11.47 -27.37 -16.47
C SER A 32 11.67 -27.47 -14.97
N THR A 33 11.70 -28.73 -14.52
CA THR A 33 12.69 -29.19 -13.54
C THR A 33 12.76 -30.70 -13.63
N LEU A 34 13.88 -31.20 -14.07
CA LEU A 34 14.21 -32.62 -13.94
C LEU A 34 14.79 -32.83 -12.55
N GLY A 35 13.94 -33.26 -11.62
CA GLY A 35 14.37 -34.18 -10.60
C GLY A 35 13.98 -35.57 -11.08
N THR A 36 14.74 -36.58 -10.77
CA THR A 36 14.41 -37.97 -11.02
C THR A 36 13.03 -38.26 -10.50
N ILE A 37 12.05 -38.55 -11.40
CA ILE A 37 10.71 -38.96 -11.00
C ILE A 37 10.83 -40.37 -10.44
N THR A 38 10.85 -40.49 -9.14
CA THR A 38 10.62 -41.77 -8.47
C THR A 38 9.11 -42.04 -8.54
N VAL A 39 8.72 -42.93 -9.43
CA VAL A 39 7.32 -43.38 -9.52
C VAL A 39 7.01 -44.19 -8.26
N THR A 40 6.35 -43.53 -7.29
CA THR A 40 5.72 -44.23 -6.19
C THR A 40 4.26 -44.52 -6.58
N ASP A 41 3.74 -45.69 -6.17
CA ASP A 41 2.40 -46.22 -6.51
C ASP A 41 1.19 -45.36 -6.07
N LYS A 42 1.40 -44.18 -5.53
CA LYS A 42 0.36 -43.18 -5.18
C LYS A 42 0.63 -41.89 -5.90
N ALA A 43 -0.35 -41.38 -6.62
CA ALA A 43 -0.31 -40.01 -7.14
C ALA A 43 -0.19 -39.00 -5.98
N GLU A 44 0.87 -38.19 -5.96
CA GLU A 44 1.07 -37.14 -4.98
C GLU A 44 -0.07 -36.10 -5.09
N SER A 45 -0.55 -35.64 -3.94
CA SER A 45 -1.56 -34.57 -3.91
C SER A 45 -1.01 -33.27 -4.55
N ILE A 46 -1.91 -32.41 -5.05
CA ILE A 46 -1.53 -31.09 -5.59
C ILE A 46 -0.72 -30.28 -4.56
N ASP A 47 -1.07 -30.37 -3.29
CA ASP A 47 -0.40 -29.64 -2.22
C ASP A 47 1.03 -30.15 -1.99
N GLU A 48 1.25 -31.46 -2.05
CA GLU A 48 2.59 -32.05 -1.95
C GLU A 48 3.48 -31.67 -3.13
N GLN A 49 2.96 -31.77 -4.35
CA GLN A 49 3.68 -31.32 -5.56
C GLN A 49 4.08 -29.85 -5.48
N LYS A 50 3.18 -28.98 -5.02
CA LYS A 50 3.45 -27.56 -4.87
C LYS A 50 4.45 -27.22 -3.77
N LYS A 51 4.47 -27.99 -2.69
CA LYS A 51 5.51 -27.89 -1.64
C LYS A 51 6.88 -28.30 -2.17
N ASP A 52 6.94 -29.32 -2.99
CA ASP A 52 8.20 -29.76 -3.62
C ASP A 52 8.67 -28.78 -4.68
N GLU A 53 7.77 -28.17 -5.47
CA GLU A 53 8.10 -27.10 -6.43
C GLU A 53 8.86 -25.93 -5.76
N VAL A 54 8.69 -25.67 -4.47
CA VAL A 54 9.42 -24.61 -3.74
C VAL A 54 10.93 -24.85 -3.85
N TYR A 55 11.37 -26.10 -3.76
CA TYR A 55 12.77 -26.49 -3.81
C TYR A 55 13.22 -26.98 -5.18
N GLN A 56 12.30 -27.39 -6.05
CA GLN A 56 12.62 -27.88 -7.40
C GLN A 56 12.80 -26.74 -8.42
N ARG A 57 12.08 -25.61 -8.26
CA ARG A 57 12.15 -24.50 -9.22
C ARG A 57 13.31 -23.55 -8.93
N ASP A 58 13.93 -23.05 -9.99
CA ASP A 58 15.07 -22.11 -9.93
C ASP A 58 14.59 -20.66 -9.87
N ILE A 59 13.77 -20.38 -8.91
CA ILE A 59 13.26 -19.08 -8.50
C ILE A 59 12.92 -19.16 -7.01
N THR A 60 13.14 -18.10 -6.27
CA THR A 60 12.63 -18.04 -4.91
C THR A 60 11.10 -17.96 -4.95
N ASN A 61 10.45 -18.97 -4.41
CA ASN A 61 9.01 -19.10 -4.34
C ASN A 61 8.59 -19.67 -2.99
N MET A 62 7.31 -19.53 -2.66
CA MET A 62 6.71 -20.06 -1.43
C MET A 62 5.33 -20.61 -1.73
N TYR A 63 4.93 -21.59 -0.95
CA TYR A 63 3.61 -22.20 -1.04
C TYR A 63 2.97 -22.35 0.35
N ALA A 64 1.70 -21.99 0.47
CA ALA A 64 0.85 -22.39 1.59
C ALA A 64 -0.26 -23.28 1.08
N ASP A 65 -0.37 -24.46 1.65
CA ASP A 65 -1.41 -25.44 1.36
C ASP A 65 -2.77 -25.06 1.99
N LYS A 66 -3.81 -25.83 1.65
CA LYS A 66 -5.18 -25.62 2.18
C LYS A 66 -5.19 -25.55 3.70
N GLU A 67 -4.49 -26.44 4.39
CA GLU A 67 -4.48 -26.48 5.86
C GLU A 67 -3.82 -25.24 6.47
N THR A 68 -2.70 -24.81 5.95
CA THR A 68 -1.99 -23.60 6.38
C THR A 68 -2.84 -22.36 6.18
N VAL A 69 -3.46 -22.21 5.00
CA VAL A 69 -4.36 -21.11 4.68
C VAL A 69 -5.53 -21.09 5.68
N GLU A 70 -6.23 -22.19 5.86
CA GLU A 70 -7.40 -22.27 6.73
C GLU A 70 -7.05 -22.05 8.20
N ARG A 71 -5.89 -22.55 8.64
CA ARG A 71 -5.39 -22.36 10.01
C ARG A 71 -5.10 -20.93 10.34
N TYR A 72 -4.44 -20.19 9.42
CA TYR A 72 -3.89 -18.87 9.68
C TYR A 72 -4.53 -17.71 8.89
N LYS A 73 -5.68 -17.92 8.26
CA LYS A 73 -6.38 -16.84 7.51
C LYS A 73 -6.79 -15.61 8.34
N GLY A 74 -6.67 -15.68 9.66
CA GLY A 74 -6.67 -14.55 10.59
C GLY A 74 -7.93 -13.69 10.62
N ALA A 75 -7.71 -12.42 10.97
CA ALA A 75 -8.75 -11.43 11.17
C ALA A 75 -9.24 -10.79 9.87
N ALA A 76 -8.37 -10.70 8.87
CA ALA A 76 -8.64 -10.07 7.57
C ALA A 76 -7.86 -10.79 6.48
N PRO A 77 -8.21 -10.63 5.20
CA PRO A 77 -7.45 -11.22 4.09
C PRO A 77 -5.95 -10.91 4.10
N ALA A 78 -5.56 -9.74 4.62
CA ALA A 78 -4.16 -9.37 4.80
C ALA A 78 -3.34 -10.38 5.63
N ASP A 79 -3.97 -11.11 6.52
CA ASP A 79 -3.31 -12.11 7.39
C ASP A 79 -2.89 -13.37 6.63
N LEU A 80 -3.39 -13.61 5.41
CA LEU A 80 -2.98 -14.72 4.55
C LEU A 80 -1.48 -14.74 4.25
N PHE A 81 -0.81 -13.59 4.30
CA PHE A 81 0.63 -13.49 4.06
C PHE A 81 1.49 -13.60 5.31
N GLN A 82 0.88 -13.75 6.49
CA GLN A 82 1.65 -13.97 7.71
C GLN A 82 2.37 -15.31 7.67
N GLY A 83 3.68 -15.30 7.90
CA GLY A 83 4.53 -16.46 7.83
C GLY A 83 5.20 -16.70 6.46
N PHE A 84 4.78 -15.99 5.41
CA PHE A 84 5.53 -15.94 4.17
C PHE A 84 6.74 -15.02 4.32
N ASN A 85 7.91 -15.58 4.23
CA ASN A 85 9.15 -14.85 4.36
C ASN A 85 9.31 -13.81 3.24
N GLY A 86 9.56 -12.54 3.59
CA GLY A 86 9.69 -11.45 2.63
C GLY A 86 8.42 -11.06 1.87
N VAL A 87 7.26 -11.56 2.30
CA VAL A 87 5.95 -11.20 1.72
C VAL A 87 5.08 -10.58 2.79
N TYR A 88 4.49 -9.45 2.46
CA TYR A 88 3.72 -8.63 3.38
C TYR A 88 2.43 -8.17 2.73
N SER A 89 1.52 -7.60 3.50
CA SER A 89 0.37 -6.92 2.95
C SER A 89 0.54 -5.41 3.08
N GLY A 90 0.42 -4.70 1.99
CA GLY A 90 0.36 -3.24 1.99
C GLY A 90 -0.98 -2.70 2.47
N ASP A 91 -1.99 -3.54 2.56
CA ASP A 91 -3.29 -3.16 3.10
C ASP A 91 -3.40 -3.53 4.59
N ALA A 92 -4.19 -2.74 5.30
CA ALA A 92 -4.39 -2.91 6.71
C ALA A 92 -5.38 -4.05 7.03
N ARG A 93 -5.41 -4.48 8.30
CA ARG A 93 -6.41 -5.44 8.79
C ARG A 93 -7.83 -4.87 8.88
N ASN A 94 -8.04 -3.66 8.44
CA ASN A 94 -9.32 -3.00 8.36
C ASN A 94 -9.80 -2.89 6.91
N SER A 95 -9.64 -3.95 6.13
CA SER A 95 -10.21 -4.06 4.78
C SER A 95 -10.61 -5.47 4.46
N GLY A 96 -11.37 -5.65 3.39
CA GLY A 96 -11.73 -6.96 2.85
C GLY A 96 -10.80 -7.43 1.72
N ALA A 97 -9.59 -6.89 1.62
CA ALA A 97 -8.70 -7.06 0.49
C ALA A 97 -7.27 -7.43 0.88
N VAL A 98 -6.48 -7.80 -0.13
CA VAL A 98 -5.03 -7.93 -0.04
C VAL A 98 -4.34 -6.97 -1.02
N ASP A 99 -3.17 -6.48 -0.65
CA ASP A 99 -2.24 -5.74 -1.51
C ASP A 99 -0.83 -6.28 -1.25
N PRO A 100 -0.40 -7.31 -1.98
CA PRO A 100 0.86 -7.99 -1.69
C PRO A 100 2.05 -7.06 -1.88
N ASN A 101 2.97 -7.17 -0.94
CA ASN A 101 4.27 -6.53 -0.98
C ASN A 101 5.35 -7.61 -0.93
N ILE A 102 6.11 -7.77 -2.00
CA ILE A 102 7.18 -8.75 -2.09
C ILE A 102 8.53 -8.02 -2.09
N ARG A 103 9.39 -8.31 -1.12
CA ARG A 103 10.73 -7.70 -1.00
C ARG A 103 10.73 -6.17 -0.96
N GLY A 104 9.59 -5.54 -0.63
CA GLY A 104 9.42 -4.09 -0.65
C GLY A 104 8.74 -3.55 -1.92
N ILE A 105 8.50 -4.36 -2.94
CA ILE A 105 7.78 -3.98 -4.15
C ILE A 105 6.29 -4.23 -3.96
N GLN A 106 5.47 -3.23 -4.30
CA GLN A 106 4.03 -3.26 -4.14
C GLN A 106 3.34 -2.39 -5.19
N GLY A 107 2.10 -2.74 -5.53
CA GLY A 107 1.25 -1.92 -6.37
C GLY A 107 0.79 -2.61 -7.65
N GLN A 108 -0.17 -2.00 -8.33
CA GLN A 108 -0.80 -2.51 -9.54
C GLN A 108 0.23 -2.75 -10.65
N GLY A 109 0.23 -3.95 -11.21
CA GLY A 109 1.19 -4.36 -12.23
C GLY A 109 2.62 -4.56 -11.72
N ARG A 110 2.91 -4.19 -10.46
CA ARG A 110 4.19 -4.54 -9.80
C ARG A 110 4.13 -5.93 -9.17
N ILE A 111 3.00 -6.25 -8.53
CA ILE A 111 2.69 -7.58 -7.99
C ILE A 111 1.25 -7.92 -8.41
N PRO A 112 1.04 -8.55 -9.56
CA PRO A 112 -0.27 -9.08 -9.92
C PRO A 112 -0.75 -10.13 -8.93
N VAL A 113 -2.07 -10.16 -8.71
CA VAL A 113 -2.75 -11.20 -7.94
C VAL A 113 -3.72 -11.91 -8.87
N THR A 114 -3.58 -13.22 -8.96
CA THR A 114 -4.51 -14.06 -9.71
C THR A 114 -5.23 -15.01 -8.77
N VAL A 115 -6.52 -15.24 -9.03
CA VAL A 115 -7.31 -16.26 -8.36
C VAL A 115 -7.88 -17.18 -9.44
N ASP A 116 -7.52 -18.45 -9.38
CA ASP A 116 -7.82 -19.44 -10.44
C ASP A 116 -7.45 -18.92 -11.84
N GLY A 117 -6.26 -18.32 -11.99
CA GLY A 117 -5.77 -17.77 -13.26
C GLY A 117 -6.34 -16.40 -13.65
N THR A 118 -7.35 -15.90 -12.96
CA THR A 118 -8.02 -14.63 -13.27
C THR A 118 -7.36 -13.46 -12.54
N GLU A 119 -6.90 -12.44 -13.27
CA GLU A 119 -6.46 -11.19 -12.66
C GLU A 119 -7.61 -10.41 -12.05
N GLN A 120 -7.36 -9.80 -10.90
CA GLN A 120 -8.39 -9.12 -10.14
C GLN A 120 -8.68 -7.71 -10.69
N ALA A 121 -9.97 -7.34 -10.77
CA ALA A 121 -10.43 -5.98 -10.98
C ALA A 121 -10.37 -5.23 -9.65
N LEU A 122 -9.21 -4.73 -9.35
CA LEU A 122 -8.91 -4.11 -8.08
C LEU A 122 -9.43 -2.68 -7.99
N THR A 123 -9.59 -2.19 -6.77
CA THR A 123 -9.80 -0.77 -6.49
C THR A 123 -8.55 -0.18 -5.86
N THR A 124 -8.31 1.09 -6.11
CA THR A 124 -7.19 1.79 -5.49
C THR A 124 -7.70 2.65 -4.37
N TYR A 125 -7.31 2.27 -3.16
CA TYR A 125 -7.46 3.07 -1.97
C TYR A 125 -6.17 3.82 -1.70
N ARG A 126 -6.27 5.07 -1.29
CA ARG A 126 -5.11 5.84 -0.94
C ARG A 126 -5.40 6.86 0.16
N GLY A 127 -4.37 7.18 0.88
CA GLY A 127 -4.30 8.26 1.83
C GLY A 127 -2.90 8.87 1.78
N TYR A 128 -2.59 9.74 2.70
CA TYR A 128 -1.25 10.31 2.80
C TYR A 128 -0.18 9.26 3.14
N ASN A 129 -0.57 8.14 3.73
CA ASN A 129 0.31 6.99 4.03
C ASN A 129 0.54 6.04 2.84
N GLY A 130 0.20 6.43 1.63
CA GLY A 130 0.46 5.65 0.43
C GLY A 130 -0.79 5.21 -0.31
N ALA A 131 -0.61 4.37 -1.32
CA ALA A 131 -1.67 3.79 -2.12
C ALA A 131 -1.72 2.28 -1.92
N ASN A 132 -2.91 1.75 -1.69
CA ASN A 132 -3.18 0.32 -1.60
C ASN A 132 -3.98 -0.10 -2.83
N ASN A 133 -3.55 -1.18 -3.48
CA ASN A 133 -4.21 -1.74 -4.65
C ASN A 133 -4.97 -2.98 -4.19
N ARG A 134 -6.24 -2.80 -3.90
CA ARG A 134 -7.08 -3.78 -3.21
C ARG A 134 -7.57 -4.87 -4.14
N ASN A 135 -7.08 -6.08 -3.91
CA ASN A 135 -7.56 -7.30 -4.52
C ASN A 135 -8.51 -7.98 -3.53
N TYR A 136 -9.79 -8.00 -3.86
CA TYR A 136 -10.82 -8.56 -2.97
C TYR A 136 -10.95 -10.05 -3.16
N LEU A 137 -11.00 -10.78 -2.05
CA LEU A 137 -11.18 -12.22 -2.04
C LEU A 137 -11.74 -12.71 -0.70
N ASP A 138 -12.38 -13.85 -0.71
CA ASP A 138 -12.81 -14.56 0.51
C ASP A 138 -11.79 -15.63 0.89
N PRO A 139 -11.05 -15.47 2.01
CA PRO A 139 -10.09 -16.45 2.47
C PRO A 139 -10.68 -17.84 2.74
N ASN A 140 -12.00 -17.95 2.99
CA ASN A 140 -12.64 -19.23 3.24
C ASN A 140 -12.75 -20.12 1.99
N LEU A 141 -12.59 -19.54 0.80
CA LEU A 141 -12.60 -20.29 -0.47
C LEU A 141 -11.19 -20.62 -0.97
N VAL A 142 -10.14 -20.01 -0.38
CA VAL A 142 -8.76 -20.21 -0.83
C VAL A 142 -8.24 -21.54 -0.31
N SER A 143 -7.71 -22.37 -1.20
CA SER A 143 -7.11 -23.68 -0.87
C SER A 143 -5.60 -23.77 -1.12
N GLY A 144 -5.01 -22.75 -1.74
CA GLY A 144 -3.56 -22.70 -1.91
C GLY A 144 -3.09 -21.33 -2.35
N ILE A 145 -1.91 -20.94 -1.88
CA ILE A 145 -1.26 -19.67 -2.23
C ILE A 145 0.17 -19.95 -2.66
N THR A 146 0.48 -19.62 -3.91
CA THR A 146 1.85 -19.60 -4.42
C THR A 146 2.34 -18.18 -4.56
N VAL A 147 3.50 -17.85 -4.03
CA VAL A 147 4.18 -16.58 -4.21
C VAL A 147 5.48 -16.80 -4.95
N GLU A 148 5.62 -16.24 -6.13
CA GLU A 148 6.89 -16.22 -6.88
C GLU A 148 7.53 -14.85 -6.67
N LYS A 149 8.79 -14.81 -6.22
CA LYS A 149 9.50 -13.57 -5.90
C LYS A 149 10.42 -13.18 -7.03
N GLY A 150 10.08 -12.11 -7.70
CA GLY A 150 10.74 -11.65 -8.92
C GLY A 150 9.98 -12.03 -10.19
N PRO A 151 10.26 -11.33 -11.31
CA PRO A 151 9.57 -11.54 -12.57
C PRO A 151 9.87 -12.90 -13.19
N THR A 152 8.94 -13.36 -14.02
CA THR A 152 9.08 -14.57 -14.82
C THR A 152 8.49 -14.34 -16.22
N ILE A 153 9.05 -15.00 -17.22
CA ILE A 153 8.52 -15.02 -18.59
C ILE A 153 7.64 -16.27 -18.83
N ALA A 154 7.37 -17.04 -17.78
CA ALA A 154 6.52 -18.21 -17.91
C ALA A 154 5.18 -17.88 -18.58
N SER A 155 4.79 -18.75 -19.51
CA SER A 155 3.61 -18.61 -20.36
C SER A 155 2.30 -18.60 -19.55
N GLY A 156 1.32 -17.85 -20.05
CA GLY A 156 -0.06 -17.91 -19.57
C GLY A 156 -0.29 -17.33 -18.17
N HIS A 157 0.68 -16.64 -17.59
CA HIS A 157 0.55 -16.07 -16.24
C HIS A 157 0.91 -14.60 -16.23
N ALA A 158 0.09 -13.82 -15.52
CA ALA A 158 0.48 -12.49 -15.11
C ALA A 158 1.81 -12.55 -14.34
N SER A 159 2.69 -11.61 -14.62
CA SER A 159 3.91 -11.39 -13.89
C SER A 159 4.11 -9.90 -13.65
N GLY A 160 4.92 -9.54 -12.67
CA GLY A 160 5.22 -8.15 -12.35
C GLY A 160 6.70 -7.98 -11.99
N ILE A 161 7.14 -6.72 -11.88
CA ILE A 161 8.55 -6.40 -11.57
C ILE A 161 9.03 -6.97 -10.23
N GLY A 162 8.12 -7.23 -9.29
CA GLY A 162 8.41 -7.82 -7.97
C GLY A 162 8.00 -9.29 -7.84
N GLY A 163 7.30 -9.84 -8.83
CA GLY A 163 6.79 -11.20 -8.78
C GLY A 163 5.28 -11.31 -8.99
N VAL A 164 4.69 -12.37 -8.49
CA VAL A 164 3.25 -12.66 -8.62
C VAL A 164 2.74 -13.46 -7.42
N VAL A 165 1.49 -13.22 -7.04
CA VAL A 165 0.74 -14.04 -6.10
C VAL A 165 -0.36 -14.80 -6.85
N LYS A 166 -0.32 -16.12 -6.79
CA LYS A 166 -1.28 -17.02 -7.42
C LYS A 166 -2.07 -17.73 -6.33
N MET A 167 -3.38 -17.55 -6.33
CA MET A 167 -4.27 -18.20 -5.37
C MET A 167 -5.14 -19.22 -6.09
N ARG A 168 -5.30 -20.37 -5.47
CA ARG A 168 -6.21 -21.42 -5.91
C ARG A 168 -7.40 -21.45 -4.94
N THR A 169 -8.62 -21.48 -5.45
CA THR A 169 -9.79 -21.78 -4.63
C THR A 169 -9.99 -23.28 -4.55
N ILE A 170 -10.82 -23.73 -3.58
CA ILE A 170 -11.15 -25.14 -3.43
C ILE A 170 -11.64 -25.73 -4.76
N ASP A 171 -11.30 -26.99 -4.99
CA ASP A 171 -11.67 -27.75 -6.18
C ASP A 171 -12.28 -29.11 -5.77
N THR A 172 -12.77 -29.88 -6.74
CA THR A 172 -13.31 -31.23 -6.51
C THR A 172 -12.34 -32.14 -5.78
N ASP A 173 -11.05 -32.07 -6.11
CA ASP A 173 -10.01 -32.86 -5.45
C ASP A 173 -9.80 -32.48 -3.96
N ASP A 174 -10.23 -31.29 -3.54
CA ASP A 174 -10.20 -30.86 -2.14
C ASP A 174 -11.40 -31.42 -1.31
N ILE A 175 -12.45 -31.90 -1.99
CA ILE A 175 -13.74 -32.24 -1.39
C ILE A 175 -14.07 -33.73 -1.54
N VAL A 176 -13.84 -34.31 -2.72
CA VAL A 176 -14.10 -35.71 -3.04
C VAL A 176 -12.88 -36.54 -2.64
N LYS A 177 -13.08 -37.51 -1.76
CA LYS A 177 -12.00 -38.40 -1.30
C LYS A 177 -11.52 -39.31 -2.45
N GLU A 178 -10.27 -39.71 -2.37
CA GLU A 178 -9.69 -40.64 -3.32
C GLU A 178 -10.53 -41.94 -3.44
N GLY A 179 -10.88 -42.30 -4.65
CA GLY A 179 -11.72 -43.47 -4.98
C GLY A 179 -13.23 -43.23 -4.83
N GLU A 180 -13.65 -42.09 -4.33
CA GLU A 180 -15.06 -41.72 -4.26
C GLU A 180 -15.47 -40.83 -5.45
N LYS A 181 -16.74 -40.90 -5.83
CA LYS A 181 -17.31 -40.08 -6.92
C LYS A 181 -18.01 -38.81 -6.43
N PHE A 182 -18.39 -38.79 -5.18
CA PHE A 182 -19.18 -37.72 -4.56
C PHE A 182 -18.58 -37.38 -3.20
N GLY A 183 -18.56 -36.08 -2.88
CA GLY A 183 -18.09 -35.60 -1.60
C GLY A 183 -18.88 -34.39 -1.11
N VAL A 184 -19.05 -34.29 0.18
CA VAL A 184 -19.63 -33.13 0.86
C VAL A 184 -18.69 -32.72 2.00
N GLU A 185 -18.29 -31.46 2.03
CA GLU A 185 -17.55 -30.89 3.14
C GLU A 185 -18.38 -29.80 3.84
N LEU A 186 -18.59 -29.96 5.13
CA LEU A 186 -19.08 -28.90 6.00
C LEU A 186 -17.97 -28.45 6.92
N LYS A 187 -17.62 -27.16 6.86
CA LYS A 187 -16.66 -26.54 7.75
C LYS A 187 -17.33 -25.48 8.61
N LEU A 188 -17.15 -25.58 9.91
CA LEU A 188 -17.63 -24.63 10.91
C LEU A 188 -16.45 -24.06 11.68
N GLU A 189 -16.39 -22.76 11.86
CA GLU A 189 -15.36 -22.09 12.65
C GLU A 189 -15.99 -21.07 13.59
N THR A 190 -15.39 -20.95 14.76
CA THR A 190 -15.72 -19.87 15.70
C THR A 190 -14.45 -19.38 16.38
N SER A 191 -14.37 -18.09 16.71
CA SER A 191 -13.25 -17.57 17.49
C SER A 191 -13.71 -16.58 18.57
N ASN A 192 -12.86 -16.42 19.56
CA ASN A 192 -12.98 -15.36 20.53
C ASN A 192 -12.38 -14.05 20.00
N ASN A 193 -12.15 -13.05 20.86
CA ASN A 193 -11.54 -11.78 20.53
C ASN A 193 -12.31 -11.00 19.45
N SER A 194 -13.60 -11.01 19.53
CA SER A 194 -14.50 -10.32 18.63
C SER A 194 -15.55 -9.52 19.38
N VAL A 195 -15.84 -8.31 18.92
CA VAL A 195 -16.87 -7.42 19.47
C VAL A 195 -17.76 -6.98 18.30
N LYS A 196 -19.07 -7.16 18.45
CA LYS A 196 -19.99 -6.63 17.43
C LYS A 196 -19.76 -5.12 17.30
N GLU A 197 -19.51 -4.66 16.09
CA GLU A 197 -19.36 -3.24 15.78
C GLU A 197 -20.66 -2.50 16.12
N HIS A 198 -20.51 -1.31 16.67
CA HIS A 198 -21.62 -0.39 16.86
C HIS A 198 -21.50 0.73 15.83
N ILE A 199 -22.25 0.58 14.74
CA ILE A 199 -22.33 1.61 13.69
C ILE A 199 -23.24 2.68 14.22
N PRO A 200 -22.74 3.93 14.37
CA PRO A 200 -23.56 5.03 14.82
C PRO A 200 -24.74 5.24 13.90
N ASP A 201 -25.87 5.54 14.49
CA ASP A 201 -27.09 5.85 13.75
C ASP A 201 -27.01 7.27 13.18
N TYR A 202 -26.75 7.37 11.88
CA TYR A 202 -26.78 8.66 11.18
C TYR A 202 -28.23 9.11 11.03
N LYS A 203 -28.64 10.03 11.86
CA LYS A 203 -29.94 10.64 11.72
C LYS A 203 -29.88 11.72 10.64
N TRP A 204 -30.40 11.40 9.50
CA TRP A 204 -30.60 12.35 8.41
C TRP A 204 -31.40 13.57 8.91
N GLY A 205 -30.96 14.76 8.57
CA GLY A 205 -31.61 15.99 8.95
C GLY A 205 -31.23 16.54 10.32
N GLN A 206 -30.37 15.89 11.12
CA GLN A 206 -29.84 16.48 12.33
C GLN A 206 -28.74 17.49 12.00
N ASP A 207 -28.79 18.64 12.66
CA ASP A 207 -27.70 19.60 12.59
C ASP A 207 -26.50 19.05 13.36
N TYR A 208 -25.35 18.92 12.69
CA TYR A 208 -24.11 18.39 13.26
C TYR A 208 -23.64 19.20 14.48
N ARG A 209 -23.97 20.46 14.55
CA ARG A 209 -23.64 21.35 15.68
C ARG A 209 -24.41 20.98 16.96
N VAL A 210 -25.55 20.30 16.82
CA VAL A 210 -26.37 19.83 17.95
C VAL A 210 -25.94 18.46 18.41
N VAL A 211 -25.49 17.59 17.48
CA VAL A 211 -25.17 16.19 17.78
C VAL A 211 -23.69 16.00 18.13
N GLY A 212 -22.82 16.92 17.71
CA GLY A 212 -21.41 16.98 18.09
C GLY A 212 -21.20 17.64 19.47
N ASP A 213 -19.98 17.70 19.91
CA ASP A 213 -19.61 18.42 21.14
C ASP A 213 -19.58 19.96 20.98
N GLY A 214 -19.88 20.44 19.78
CA GLY A 214 -19.93 21.85 19.45
C GLY A 214 -18.58 22.50 19.21
N THR A 215 -17.47 21.74 19.24
CA THR A 215 -16.15 22.30 19.00
C THR A 215 -15.91 22.60 17.52
N PRO A 216 -15.36 23.78 17.19
CA PRO A 216 -14.96 24.08 15.82
C PRO A 216 -13.95 23.05 15.30
N GLY A 217 -14.27 22.36 14.22
CA GLY A 217 -13.42 21.30 13.63
C GLY A 217 -13.81 19.88 14.02
N ASP A 218 -14.75 19.66 14.93
CA ASP A 218 -15.37 18.36 15.12
C ASP A 218 -16.64 18.24 14.30
N PHE A 219 -16.47 17.85 13.06
CA PHE A 219 -17.51 17.73 12.06
C PHE A 219 -18.21 16.37 12.04
N SER A 220 -18.11 15.59 13.12
CA SER A 220 -18.82 14.33 13.16
C SER A 220 -20.27 14.57 13.58
N SER A 221 -21.18 14.45 12.61
CA SER A 221 -22.63 14.35 12.83
C SER A 221 -23.03 13.06 13.57
N VAL A 222 -22.12 12.43 14.26
CA VAL A 222 -22.24 11.08 14.78
C VAL A 222 -22.05 11.08 16.29
N THR A 223 -22.95 10.44 17.01
CA THR A 223 -22.73 10.15 18.42
C THR A 223 -21.54 9.19 18.55
N LEU A 224 -20.44 9.70 19.05
CA LEU A 224 -19.22 8.89 19.23
C LEU A 224 -19.43 7.90 20.38
N VAL A 225 -19.20 6.64 20.10
CA VAL A 225 -19.25 5.55 21.09
C VAL A 225 -17.83 5.14 21.43
N LYS A 226 -17.48 5.18 22.70
CA LYS A 226 -16.16 4.73 23.16
C LYS A 226 -15.98 3.23 22.87
N PRO A 227 -14.80 2.83 22.39
CA PRO A 227 -14.47 1.42 22.21
C PRO A 227 -14.64 0.61 23.49
N LYS A 228 -15.14 -0.61 23.36
CA LYS A 228 -15.30 -1.53 24.48
C LYS A 228 -13.95 -2.10 24.94
N ARG A 229 -13.84 -2.43 26.22
CA ARG A 229 -12.63 -3.03 26.79
C ARG A 229 -12.66 -4.56 26.86
N LYS A 230 -13.83 -5.16 26.71
CA LYS A 230 -14.01 -6.62 26.73
C LYS A 230 -14.73 -7.04 25.45
N GLY A 231 -14.17 -8.04 24.78
CA GLY A 231 -14.76 -8.68 23.63
C GLY A 231 -15.86 -9.67 24.03
N GLU A 232 -16.69 -10.00 23.07
CA GLU A 232 -17.64 -11.10 23.16
C GLU A 232 -16.93 -12.39 22.73
N TYR A 233 -17.16 -13.48 23.46
CA TYR A 233 -16.61 -14.78 23.11
C TYR A 233 -17.44 -15.43 22.01
N PHE A 234 -16.76 -16.05 21.02
CA PHE A 234 -17.38 -16.85 19.95
C PHE A 234 -18.40 -16.07 19.10
N LYS A 235 -18.15 -14.80 18.86
CA LYS A 235 -18.96 -13.96 17.96
C LYS A 235 -18.37 -13.82 16.55
N ASP A 236 -17.16 -14.30 16.32
CA ASP A 236 -16.60 -14.52 14.99
C ASP A 236 -16.96 -15.93 14.55
N ASN A 237 -17.80 -16.04 13.52
CA ASN A 237 -18.34 -17.32 13.06
C ASN A 237 -18.17 -17.42 11.54
N ALA A 238 -17.77 -18.60 11.07
CA ALA A 238 -17.72 -18.91 9.66
C ALA A 238 -18.31 -20.28 9.38
N ILE A 239 -18.95 -20.39 8.22
CA ILE A 239 -19.46 -21.64 7.66
C ILE A 239 -19.03 -21.74 6.19
N ARG A 240 -18.59 -22.94 5.79
CA ARG A 240 -18.44 -23.31 4.40
C ARG A 240 -19.12 -24.64 4.16
N LEU A 241 -19.96 -24.71 3.14
CA LEU A 241 -20.53 -25.94 2.59
C LEU A 241 -20.01 -26.11 1.18
N ALA A 242 -19.41 -27.24 0.87
CA ALA A 242 -18.95 -27.58 -0.48
C ALA A 242 -19.45 -28.98 -0.87
N VAL A 243 -19.87 -29.12 -2.13
CA VAL A 243 -20.34 -30.38 -2.70
C VAL A 243 -19.56 -30.61 -3.99
N GLY A 244 -18.93 -31.76 -4.11
CA GLY A 244 -18.15 -32.18 -5.27
C GLY A 244 -18.68 -33.45 -5.90
N LEU A 245 -18.64 -33.51 -7.22
CA LEU A 245 -18.94 -34.69 -8.03
C LEU A 245 -17.78 -34.90 -9.00
N LYS A 246 -17.24 -36.12 -9.02
CA LYS A 246 -16.11 -36.51 -9.88
C LYS A 246 -16.49 -37.74 -10.69
N GLU A 247 -16.65 -37.55 -11.98
CA GLU A 247 -16.96 -38.61 -12.94
C GLU A 247 -15.88 -38.68 -14.01
N ASP A 248 -15.85 -39.74 -14.79
CA ASP A 248 -14.81 -39.98 -15.82
C ASP A 248 -14.69 -38.81 -16.83
N LYS A 249 -15.82 -38.23 -17.23
CA LYS A 249 -15.87 -37.16 -18.25
C LYS A 249 -15.98 -35.75 -17.67
N TYR A 250 -16.36 -35.61 -16.40
CA TYR A 250 -16.55 -34.28 -15.80
C TYR A 250 -16.41 -34.30 -14.30
N ASP A 251 -15.94 -33.16 -13.77
CA ASP A 251 -15.96 -32.84 -12.36
C ASP A 251 -16.77 -31.58 -12.15
N LEU A 252 -17.58 -31.56 -11.07
CA LEU A 252 -18.39 -30.40 -10.71
C LEU A 252 -18.18 -30.06 -9.24
N LEU A 253 -18.07 -28.78 -8.92
CA LEU A 253 -18.00 -28.26 -7.56
C LEU A 253 -18.98 -27.11 -7.39
N ALA A 254 -19.73 -27.15 -6.29
CA ALA A 254 -20.49 -26.01 -5.78
C ALA A 254 -20.13 -25.74 -4.32
N ALA A 255 -19.82 -24.50 -3.98
CA ALA A 255 -19.53 -24.13 -2.59
C ALA A 255 -20.18 -22.79 -2.24
N TYR A 256 -20.59 -22.73 -0.97
CA TYR A 256 -21.09 -21.53 -0.32
C TYR A 256 -20.26 -21.26 0.93
N SER A 257 -19.88 -20.02 1.14
CA SER A 257 -19.15 -19.55 2.31
C SER A 257 -19.80 -18.31 2.90
N TYR A 258 -19.93 -18.29 4.21
CA TYR A 258 -20.32 -17.10 4.95
C TYR A 258 -19.46 -16.94 6.20
N ARG A 259 -19.01 -15.72 6.44
CA ARG A 259 -18.28 -15.34 7.65
C ARG A 259 -18.78 -14.01 8.17
N ASN A 260 -18.98 -13.92 9.47
CA ASN A 260 -19.27 -12.68 10.17
C ASN A 260 -18.32 -12.54 11.35
N LYS A 261 -17.54 -11.45 11.34
CA LYS A 261 -16.55 -11.12 12.34
C LYS A 261 -16.72 -9.67 12.79
N GLY A 262 -16.83 -9.45 14.10
CA GLY A 262 -16.82 -8.13 14.70
C GLY A 262 -15.42 -7.50 14.78
N ASN A 263 -15.33 -6.32 15.37
CA ASN A 263 -14.04 -5.69 15.68
C ASN A 263 -13.25 -6.56 16.66
N TYR A 264 -11.94 -6.60 16.50
CA TYR A 264 -11.07 -7.30 17.45
C TYR A 264 -10.56 -6.38 18.56
N LEU A 265 -10.04 -6.95 19.64
CA LEU A 265 -9.33 -6.25 20.69
C LEU A 265 -7.83 -6.37 20.45
N ALA A 266 -7.09 -5.28 20.72
CA ALA A 266 -5.64 -5.28 20.74
C ALA A 266 -5.07 -6.13 21.89
N GLY A 267 -3.80 -6.53 21.76
CA GLY A 267 -3.07 -7.21 22.84
C GLY A 267 -2.91 -6.37 24.10
N LYS A 268 -2.54 -7.02 25.21
CA LYS A 268 -2.40 -6.38 26.52
C LYS A 268 -1.02 -5.80 26.76
N GLY A 269 0.02 -6.56 26.44
CA GLY A 269 1.39 -6.26 26.87
C GLY A 269 2.25 -5.58 25.80
N GLY A 270 3.08 -4.60 26.17
CA GLY A 270 4.10 -4.04 25.30
C GLY A 270 3.76 -2.70 24.62
N ALA A 271 2.65 -2.04 24.94
CA ALA A 271 2.31 -0.72 24.41
C ALA A 271 3.31 0.38 24.83
N ASP A 272 3.92 0.24 26.01
CA ASP A 272 4.89 1.21 26.51
C ASP A 272 6.13 1.39 25.61
N ARG A 273 6.40 0.43 24.73
CA ARG A 273 7.51 0.52 23.77
C ARG A 273 7.33 1.63 22.74
N TYR A 274 6.12 2.13 22.57
CA TYR A 274 5.81 3.21 21.64
C TYR A 274 5.90 4.60 22.27
N LYS A 275 6.03 4.68 23.60
CA LYS A 275 6.24 5.95 24.31
C LYS A 275 7.66 6.46 24.08
N GLY A 276 7.81 7.76 23.88
CA GLY A 276 9.12 8.40 23.69
C GLY A 276 9.85 8.06 22.40
N LEU A 277 9.17 7.42 21.43
CA LEU A 277 9.76 7.18 20.11
C LEU A 277 9.78 8.45 19.27
N PRO A 278 10.81 8.63 18.41
CA PRO A 278 10.76 9.70 17.42
C PRO A 278 9.48 9.57 16.53
N PRO A 279 8.81 10.67 16.19
CA PRO A 279 9.25 12.06 16.34
C PRO A 279 8.62 12.83 17.51
N GLU A 280 8.32 12.22 18.64
CA GLU A 280 7.74 12.95 19.79
C GLU A 280 8.55 14.17 20.20
N LYS A 281 9.86 14.15 19.98
CA LYS A 281 10.75 15.29 20.23
C LYS A 281 11.19 15.90 18.89
N GLY A 282 10.72 17.07 18.59
CA GLY A 282 11.23 17.89 17.50
C GLY A 282 10.26 18.21 16.35
N MET A 283 9.10 17.62 16.30
CA MET A 283 8.06 18.00 15.35
C MET A 283 7.06 18.92 16.06
N GLY A 284 7.46 20.16 16.24
CA GLY A 284 6.69 21.21 16.94
C GLY A 284 5.50 21.75 16.19
N SER A 285 4.98 21.08 15.17
CA SER A 285 3.82 21.58 14.47
C SER A 285 2.70 20.56 14.43
N LEU A 286 1.59 20.98 14.92
CA LEU A 286 0.27 20.33 14.89
C LEU A 286 -0.30 20.09 13.48
N ARG A 287 0.41 20.47 12.44
CA ARG A 287 -0.01 20.34 11.05
C ARG A 287 0.43 19.04 10.38
N GLN A 288 0.74 18.00 11.16
CA GLN A 288 0.98 16.69 10.59
C GLN A 288 -0.32 16.10 10.07
N LEU A 289 -0.42 16.01 8.78
CA LEU A 289 -1.54 15.36 8.09
C LEU A 289 -1.55 13.85 8.27
N GLU A 290 -0.47 13.27 8.85
CA GLU A 290 -0.34 11.85 9.08
C GLU A 290 0.04 11.55 10.52
N PRO A 291 -0.72 10.71 11.22
CA PRO A 291 -0.37 10.28 12.56
C PRO A 291 0.92 9.47 12.56
N ASN A 292 1.72 9.63 13.59
CA ASN A 292 2.89 8.80 13.84
C ASN A 292 2.55 7.59 14.72
N LEU A 293 3.47 6.62 14.81
CA LEU A 293 3.26 5.41 15.60
C LEU A 293 3.01 5.68 17.09
N PRO A 294 3.74 6.57 17.78
CA PRO A 294 3.44 6.94 19.16
C PRO A 294 2.03 7.50 19.34
N PHE A 295 1.60 8.35 18.42
CA PHE A 295 0.23 8.89 18.43
C PHE A 295 -0.82 7.80 18.25
N ALA A 296 -0.65 6.90 17.26
CA ALA A 296 -1.56 5.77 17.06
C ALA A 296 -1.65 4.87 18.29
N ALA A 297 -0.52 4.58 18.93
CA ALA A 297 -0.47 3.81 20.18
C ALA A 297 -1.10 4.53 21.38
N SER A 298 -1.13 5.86 21.38
CA SER A 298 -1.79 6.64 22.42
C SER A 298 -3.32 6.64 22.31
N ILE A 299 -3.85 6.58 21.07
CA ILE A 299 -5.28 6.55 20.79
C ILE A 299 -5.84 5.14 20.93
N TYR A 300 -5.22 4.15 20.29
CA TYR A 300 -5.61 2.74 20.40
C TYR A 300 -5.03 2.12 21.66
N LYS A 301 -5.84 2.05 22.71
CA LYS A 301 -5.39 1.54 24.02
C LYS A 301 -5.21 0.01 24.00
N PRO A 302 -4.25 -0.53 24.81
CA PRO A 302 -4.14 -1.97 25.01
C PRO A 302 -5.45 -2.59 25.52
N HIS A 303 -5.75 -3.78 25.05
CA HIS A 303 -6.92 -4.57 25.44
C HIS A 303 -8.25 -3.82 25.29
N THR A 304 -8.36 -2.99 24.27
CA THR A 304 -9.60 -2.34 23.89
C THR A 304 -9.98 -2.75 22.46
N GLU A 305 -11.27 -2.63 22.15
CA GLU A 305 -11.79 -2.78 20.80
C GLU A 305 -11.05 -1.82 19.85
N ILE A 306 -10.70 -2.35 18.68
CA ILE A 306 -10.15 -1.59 17.56
C ILE A 306 -11.28 -1.38 16.56
N PRO A 307 -11.94 -0.21 16.57
CA PRO A 307 -13.03 0.08 15.64
C PRO A 307 -12.59 0.00 14.17
N ASN A 308 -13.57 -0.23 13.29
CA ASN A 308 -13.34 -0.32 11.85
C ASN A 308 -12.51 -1.53 11.41
N THR A 309 -12.60 -2.64 12.16
CA THR A 309 -11.90 -3.90 11.85
C THR A 309 -12.85 -5.08 11.67
N SER A 310 -14.16 -4.85 11.71
CA SER A 310 -15.18 -5.86 11.43
C SER A 310 -15.20 -6.23 9.95
N ASN A 311 -15.64 -7.46 9.68
CA ASN A 311 -15.67 -8.00 8.33
C ASN A 311 -16.79 -9.04 8.20
N GLU A 312 -17.66 -8.88 7.21
CA GLU A 312 -18.70 -9.84 6.82
C GLU A 312 -18.47 -10.20 5.35
N MET A 313 -18.38 -11.49 5.06
CA MET A 313 -18.17 -12.01 3.71
C MET A 313 -19.18 -13.11 3.39
N GLU A 314 -19.75 -13.04 2.19
CA GLU A 314 -20.62 -14.08 1.62
C GLU A 314 -20.12 -14.40 0.22
N SER A 315 -19.92 -15.69 -0.08
CA SER A 315 -19.35 -16.10 -1.36
C SER A 315 -20.00 -17.36 -1.91
N ILE A 316 -20.15 -17.42 -3.21
CA ILE A 316 -20.55 -18.59 -3.98
C ILE A 316 -19.44 -18.94 -4.97
N LEU A 317 -19.09 -20.20 -5.05
CA LEU A 317 -18.13 -20.74 -6.01
C LEU A 317 -18.74 -21.90 -6.77
N LEU A 318 -18.68 -21.85 -8.10
CA LEU A 318 -19.07 -22.94 -8.98
C LEU A 318 -17.88 -23.24 -9.90
N LYS A 319 -17.50 -24.52 -9.98
CA LYS A 319 -16.45 -24.97 -10.91
C LYS A 319 -16.90 -26.18 -11.69
N GLY A 320 -16.44 -26.29 -12.92
CA GLY A 320 -16.62 -27.45 -13.78
C GLY A 320 -15.34 -27.79 -14.53
N LYS A 321 -15.03 -29.06 -14.66
CA LYS A 321 -13.98 -29.58 -15.52
C LYS A 321 -14.60 -30.63 -16.44
N LEU A 322 -14.45 -30.44 -17.74
CA LEU A 322 -14.91 -31.36 -18.78
C LEU A 322 -13.71 -31.96 -19.48
N ARG A 323 -13.62 -33.29 -19.53
CA ARG A 323 -12.67 -34.03 -20.35
C ARG A 323 -13.35 -34.35 -21.66
N LEU A 324 -13.10 -33.49 -22.67
CA LEU A 324 -13.72 -33.64 -23.99
C LEU A 324 -13.19 -34.86 -24.74
N THR A 325 -11.89 -35.07 -24.60
CA THR A 325 -11.15 -36.27 -24.97
C THR A 325 -10.03 -36.49 -23.93
N ASP A 326 -9.27 -37.55 -24.04
CA ASP A 326 -8.11 -37.80 -23.16
C ASP A 326 -7.04 -36.71 -23.30
N GLU A 327 -7.01 -36.01 -24.43
CA GLU A 327 -6.07 -34.93 -24.75
C GLU A 327 -6.62 -33.53 -24.50
N GLN A 328 -7.94 -33.38 -24.34
CA GLN A 328 -8.62 -32.10 -24.31
C GLN A 328 -9.41 -31.91 -23.01
N THR A 329 -9.10 -30.85 -22.32
CA THR A 329 -9.77 -30.47 -21.07
C THR A 329 -10.29 -29.05 -21.15
N LEU A 330 -11.53 -28.84 -20.72
CA LEU A 330 -12.16 -27.53 -20.55
C LEU A 330 -12.47 -27.34 -19.07
N LYS A 331 -11.96 -26.27 -18.46
CA LYS A 331 -12.28 -25.87 -17.10
C LYS A 331 -13.06 -24.56 -17.12
N MET A 332 -14.08 -24.46 -16.26
CA MET A 332 -14.86 -23.24 -16.08
C MET A 332 -15.04 -22.94 -14.62
N GLY A 333 -15.05 -21.66 -14.28
CA GLY A 333 -15.24 -21.17 -12.92
C GLY A 333 -16.12 -19.93 -12.87
N TYR A 334 -17.00 -19.88 -11.87
CA TYR A 334 -17.72 -18.67 -11.49
C TYR A 334 -17.59 -18.45 -10.00
N ARG A 335 -17.27 -17.22 -9.60
CA ARG A 335 -17.20 -16.80 -8.21
C ARG A 335 -17.93 -15.48 -8.01
N HIS A 336 -18.84 -15.46 -7.05
CA HIS A 336 -19.47 -14.26 -6.54
C HIS A 336 -19.03 -14.02 -5.11
N THR A 337 -18.64 -12.80 -4.77
CA THR A 337 -18.24 -12.41 -3.40
C THR A 337 -18.87 -11.08 -3.04
N ASN A 338 -19.51 -11.02 -1.88
CA ASN A 338 -20.09 -9.82 -1.29
C ASN A 338 -19.42 -9.57 0.06
N ILE A 339 -18.82 -8.39 0.23
CA ILE A 339 -18.00 -8.05 1.41
C ILE A 339 -18.52 -6.75 2.01
N HIS A 340 -18.75 -6.77 3.33
CA HIS A 340 -18.95 -5.57 4.13
C HIS A 340 -17.82 -5.50 5.15
N TYR A 341 -17.12 -4.38 5.24
CA TYR A 341 -15.99 -4.24 6.16
C TYR A 341 -15.84 -2.84 6.71
N GLY A 342 -15.30 -2.75 7.94
CA GLY A 342 -14.93 -1.48 8.55
C GLY A 342 -13.58 -1.00 8.04
N GLU A 343 -13.43 0.30 7.83
CA GLU A 343 -12.16 0.90 7.49
C GLU A 343 -12.03 2.34 8.00
N ILE A 344 -10.80 2.78 8.18
CA ILE A 344 -10.46 4.17 8.46
C ILE A 344 -9.15 4.53 7.78
N MET A 345 -9.11 5.69 7.16
CA MET A 345 -7.88 6.23 6.59
C MET A 345 -6.91 6.63 7.73
N PRO A 346 -5.64 6.18 7.73
CA PRO A 346 -4.67 6.53 8.77
C PRO A 346 -4.54 8.04 9.01
N SER A 347 -4.56 8.85 7.96
CA SER A 347 -4.54 10.31 8.05
C SER A 347 -5.75 10.93 8.78
N ARG A 348 -6.81 10.16 9.01
CA ARG A 348 -7.99 10.62 9.74
C ARG A 348 -7.93 10.36 11.25
N LEU A 349 -6.92 9.65 11.72
CA LEU A 349 -6.71 9.43 13.15
C LEU A 349 -6.41 10.74 13.88
N GLU A 350 -5.73 11.68 13.23
CA GLU A 350 -5.39 12.99 13.81
C GLU A 350 -6.60 13.79 14.22
N PHE A 351 -7.68 13.77 13.43
CA PHE A 351 -8.92 14.48 13.73
C PHE A 351 -9.63 13.98 15.00
N ARG A 352 -9.15 12.86 15.57
CA ARG A 352 -9.75 12.20 16.75
C ARG A 352 -8.91 12.32 18.02
N LYS A 353 -7.82 13.05 17.98
CA LYS A 353 -6.98 13.25 19.17
C LYS A 353 -7.71 13.90 20.34
N PHE A 354 -8.66 14.78 20.04
CA PHE A 354 -9.47 15.47 21.05
C PHE A 354 -10.42 14.53 21.81
N HIS A 355 -10.86 13.46 21.19
CA HIS A 355 -11.74 12.46 21.79
C HIS A 355 -11.00 11.34 22.53
N GLY A 356 -9.69 11.19 22.29
CA GLY A 356 -8.85 10.15 22.87
C GLY A 356 -9.20 8.73 22.42
N PHE A 357 -10.00 8.57 21.35
CA PHE A 357 -10.34 7.29 20.75
C PHE A 357 -10.77 7.45 19.27
N VAL A 358 -10.77 6.35 18.54
CA VAL A 358 -11.23 6.30 17.15
C VAL A 358 -12.67 5.82 17.11
N PRO A 359 -13.59 6.50 16.43
CA PRO A 359 -14.98 6.08 16.30
C PRO A 359 -15.12 4.94 15.26
N GLN A 360 -16.22 4.20 15.35
CA GLN A 360 -16.66 3.29 14.31
C GLN A 360 -17.32 4.08 13.17
N TRP A 361 -16.90 3.78 11.93
CA TRP A 361 -17.49 4.33 10.71
C TRP A 361 -18.51 3.37 10.08
N PRO A 362 -19.39 3.83 9.19
CA PRO A 362 -20.19 2.97 8.36
C PRO A 362 -19.34 2.00 7.57
N LEU A 363 -19.84 0.78 7.36
CA LEU A 363 -19.10 -0.24 6.64
C LEU A 363 -18.98 0.10 5.15
N SER A 364 -17.83 -0.15 4.60
CA SER A 364 -17.59 -0.20 3.16
C SER A 364 -18.22 -1.47 2.58
N LYS A 365 -18.63 -1.41 1.30
CA LYS A 365 -19.29 -2.51 0.60
C LYS A 365 -18.57 -2.80 -0.70
N VAL A 366 -18.36 -4.09 -0.97
CA VAL A 366 -17.77 -4.55 -2.23
C VAL A 366 -18.53 -5.76 -2.73
N LYS A 367 -18.82 -5.78 -4.04
CA LYS A 367 -19.33 -6.93 -4.76
C LYS A 367 -18.37 -7.26 -5.88
N GLN A 368 -18.06 -8.52 -6.03
CA GLN A 368 -17.17 -9.00 -7.08
C GLN A 368 -17.79 -10.22 -7.78
N ASP A 369 -17.81 -10.17 -9.11
CA ASP A 369 -18.18 -11.28 -9.97
C ASP A 369 -17.00 -11.64 -10.86
N THR A 370 -16.64 -12.92 -10.87
CA THR A 370 -15.52 -13.46 -11.65
C THR A 370 -15.97 -14.67 -12.45
N PHE A 371 -15.56 -14.71 -13.70
CA PHE A 371 -15.76 -15.85 -14.58
C PHE A 371 -14.45 -16.18 -15.30
N ASN A 372 -14.13 -17.47 -15.42
CA ASN A 372 -13.02 -17.95 -16.24
C ASN A 372 -13.41 -19.21 -17.01
N LEU A 373 -12.76 -19.37 -18.17
CA LEU A 373 -12.84 -20.55 -19.01
C LEU A 373 -11.43 -20.84 -19.53
N ASP A 374 -10.92 -22.03 -19.22
CA ASP A 374 -9.58 -22.47 -19.57
C ASP A 374 -9.66 -23.76 -20.38
N TYR A 375 -9.01 -23.77 -21.52
CA TYR A 375 -8.90 -24.92 -22.43
C TYR A 375 -7.46 -25.39 -22.50
N ALA A 376 -7.27 -26.69 -22.44
CA ALA A 376 -5.99 -27.35 -22.64
C ALA A 376 -6.11 -28.43 -23.69
N TYR A 377 -5.15 -28.46 -24.61
CA TYR A 377 -5.01 -29.50 -25.63
C TYR A 377 -3.56 -30.00 -25.67
N ASN A 378 -3.35 -31.25 -25.31
CA ASN A 378 -2.05 -31.89 -25.22
C ASN A 378 -2.10 -33.27 -25.88
N PRO A 379 -2.11 -33.34 -27.22
CA PRO A 379 -2.06 -34.60 -27.96
C PRO A 379 -0.65 -35.24 -27.90
N ASP A 380 -0.56 -36.51 -28.37
CA ASP A 380 0.73 -37.16 -28.57
C ASP A 380 1.46 -36.57 -29.80
N ASN A 381 1.82 -35.28 -29.67
CA ASN A 381 2.51 -34.49 -30.67
C ASN A 381 3.51 -33.56 -29.99
N PRO A 382 4.81 -33.66 -30.28
CA PRO A 382 5.83 -32.88 -29.60
C PRO A 382 5.72 -31.36 -29.83
N TYR A 383 4.98 -30.92 -30.84
CA TYR A 383 4.82 -29.51 -31.17
C TYR A 383 3.55 -28.87 -30.59
N ILE A 384 2.71 -29.63 -29.87
CA ILE A 384 1.44 -29.16 -29.38
C ILE A 384 1.29 -29.43 -27.88
N ASN A 385 1.37 -28.42 -27.06
CA ASN A 385 0.89 -28.38 -25.69
C ASN A 385 0.23 -27.00 -25.51
N LEU A 386 -1.00 -26.92 -26.02
CA LEU A 386 -1.74 -25.68 -26.14
C LEU A 386 -2.57 -25.41 -24.90
N LYS A 387 -2.52 -24.20 -24.42
CA LYS A 387 -3.37 -23.68 -23.35
C LYS A 387 -3.95 -22.34 -23.77
N ALA A 388 -5.26 -22.18 -23.63
CA ALA A 388 -5.97 -20.95 -23.92
C ALA A 388 -6.92 -20.63 -22.76
N GLY A 389 -7.01 -19.38 -22.38
CA GLY A 389 -7.89 -18.94 -21.31
C GLY A 389 -8.58 -17.62 -21.63
N ILE A 390 -9.83 -17.49 -21.23
CA ILE A 390 -10.56 -16.22 -21.21
C ILE A 390 -11.07 -15.98 -19.79
N TRP A 391 -11.07 -14.74 -19.38
CA TRP A 391 -11.51 -14.38 -18.04
C TRP A 391 -12.20 -13.01 -18.00
N TYR A 392 -13.09 -12.87 -17.05
CA TYR A 392 -13.82 -11.64 -16.75
C TYR A 392 -13.88 -11.44 -15.25
N ASN A 393 -13.61 -10.21 -14.79
CA ASN A 393 -13.75 -9.82 -13.40
C ASN A 393 -14.39 -8.44 -13.32
N LYS A 394 -15.42 -8.31 -12.50
CA LYS A 394 -16.07 -7.03 -12.19
C LYS A 394 -16.12 -6.81 -10.69
N THR A 395 -15.59 -5.69 -10.25
CA THR A 395 -15.65 -5.25 -8.86
C THR A 395 -16.45 -3.96 -8.76
N VAL A 396 -17.44 -3.95 -7.89
CA VAL A 396 -18.21 -2.77 -7.51
C VAL A 396 -17.91 -2.47 -6.07
N SER A 397 -17.35 -1.31 -5.79
CA SER A 397 -16.97 -0.90 -4.44
C SER A 397 -17.61 0.42 -4.04
N ASP A 398 -18.03 0.49 -2.79
CA ASP A 398 -18.59 1.66 -2.13
C ASP A 398 -17.90 1.80 -0.78
N THR A 399 -16.83 2.58 -0.74
CA THR A 399 -15.91 2.64 0.40
C THR A 399 -16.13 3.88 1.26
N ASN A 400 -16.10 3.70 2.58
CA ASN A 400 -16.26 4.74 3.59
C ASN A 400 -15.01 4.79 4.48
N THR A 401 -14.10 5.71 4.22
CA THR A 401 -12.83 5.78 4.96
C THR A 401 -12.79 6.89 6.01
N SER A 402 -13.77 7.76 6.00
CA SER A 402 -14.02 8.75 7.03
C SER A 402 -15.47 9.23 6.95
N GLY A 403 -16.05 9.66 8.09
CA GLY A 403 -17.45 10.04 8.20
C GLY A 403 -17.88 11.27 7.39
N GLY A 404 -16.94 12.07 6.91
CA GLY A 404 -17.22 13.28 6.16
C GLY A 404 -18.00 14.36 6.94
N ASN A 405 -18.24 15.49 6.30
CA ASN A 405 -18.98 16.62 6.83
C ASN A 405 -20.33 16.77 6.14
N PRO A 406 -21.38 17.26 6.80
CA PRO A 406 -22.61 17.62 6.13
C PRO A 406 -22.38 18.67 5.05
N ARG A 407 -23.15 18.60 3.97
CA ARG A 407 -23.15 19.63 2.93
C ARG A 407 -23.45 20.99 3.55
N ASP A 408 -22.82 22.04 3.05
CA ASP A 408 -22.90 23.40 3.58
C ASP A 408 -22.30 23.61 4.99
N ALA A 409 -21.61 22.63 5.54
CA ALA A 409 -20.91 22.79 6.81
C ALA A 409 -20.00 24.02 6.81
N LYS A 410 -19.25 24.26 5.72
CA LYS A 410 -18.34 25.41 5.62
C LYS A 410 -19.03 26.77 5.75
N ARG A 411 -20.22 26.94 5.20
CA ARG A 411 -20.95 28.19 5.32
C ARG A 411 -21.49 28.38 6.73
N ARG A 412 -22.05 27.31 7.28
CA ARG A 412 -22.54 27.30 8.67
C ARG A 412 -21.41 27.39 9.68
N ASP A 413 -20.26 26.75 9.39
CA ASP A 413 -19.04 26.85 10.21
C ASP A 413 -18.49 28.27 10.24
N ARG A 414 -18.53 28.98 9.11
CA ARG A 414 -18.06 30.36 9.08
C ARG A 414 -18.94 31.27 9.98
N GLU A 415 -20.26 31.17 9.88
CA GLU A 415 -21.18 31.89 10.73
C GLU A 415 -21.01 31.51 12.21
N TRP A 416 -20.86 30.21 12.48
CA TRP A 416 -20.57 29.67 13.79
C TRP A 416 -19.25 30.20 14.35
N THR A 417 -18.16 30.06 13.58
CA THR A 417 -16.83 30.54 13.98
C THR A 417 -16.82 32.05 14.24
N MET A 418 -17.51 32.85 13.42
CA MET A 418 -17.58 34.27 13.61
C MET A 418 -18.36 34.64 14.87
N ALA A 419 -19.46 33.95 15.16
CA ALA A 419 -20.29 34.24 16.34
C ALA A 419 -19.72 33.65 17.65
N THR A 420 -18.86 32.68 17.57
CA THR A 420 -18.26 31.98 18.73
C THR A 420 -16.74 32.23 18.87
N SER A 421 -16.20 33.16 18.10
CA SER A 421 -14.75 33.47 18.12
C SER A 421 -14.21 33.88 19.48
N ASP A 422 -15.00 34.52 20.27
CA ASP A 422 -14.68 34.94 21.65
C ASP A 422 -14.82 33.80 22.69
N CYS A 423 -15.44 32.68 22.31
CA CYS A 423 -15.45 31.47 23.14
C CYS A 423 -14.15 30.65 23.02
N VAL A 424 -13.24 31.07 22.15
CA VAL A 424 -11.96 30.40 21.91
C VAL A 424 -10.84 31.42 22.10
N THR A 425 -10.04 31.27 23.12
CA THR A 425 -8.91 32.16 23.42
C THR A 425 -7.59 31.43 23.27
N GLU A 426 -6.54 32.15 22.84
CA GLU A 426 -5.20 31.58 22.82
C GLU A 426 -4.70 31.32 24.25
N ASN A 427 -4.13 30.17 24.49
CA ASN A 427 -3.51 29.84 25.77
C ASN A 427 -2.14 30.52 25.86
N PRO A 428 -1.94 31.52 26.76
CA PRO A 428 -0.69 32.24 26.84
C PRO A 428 0.50 31.39 27.32
N ASN A 429 0.23 30.21 27.91
CA ASN A 429 1.26 29.30 28.41
C ASN A 429 0.89 27.84 28.07
N PRO A 430 0.95 27.43 26.78
CA PRO A 430 0.65 26.05 26.42
C PRO A 430 1.72 25.12 26.96
N SER A 431 1.39 24.30 27.95
CA SER A 431 2.27 23.27 28.50
C SER A 431 2.49 22.10 27.51
N ASN A 432 1.68 22.06 26.47
CA ASN A 432 1.69 21.04 25.42
C ASN A 432 1.29 21.73 24.08
N PRO A 433 1.86 21.37 22.94
CA PRO A 433 1.42 21.84 21.62
C PRO A 433 -0.08 21.60 21.32
N HIS A 434 -0.77 20.87 22.16
CA HIS A 434 -2.20 20.60 22.01
C HIS A 434 -3.08 21.59 22.81
N ASP A 435 -2.49 22.43 23.65
CA ASP A 435 -3.20 23.35 24.54
C ASP A 435 -3.13 24.81 24.03
N TYR A 436 -2.98 25.00 22.72
CA TYR A 436 -2.90 26.35 22.12
C TYR A 436 -4.17 27.18 22.31
N PHE A 437 -5.31 26.53 22.49
CA PHE A 437 -6.59 27.21 22.63
C PHE A 437 -7.31 26.75 23.88
N ILE A 438 -7.80 27.71 24.63
CA ILE A 438 -8.76 27.49 25.71
C ILE A 438 -10.13 27.64 25.11
N ILE A 439 -10.97 26.61 25.21
CA ILE A 439 -12.31 26.55 24.64
C ILE A 439 -13.32 26.62 25.78
N ASP A 440 -14.14 27.67 25.80
CA ASP A 440 -15.28 27.75 26.69
C ASP A 440 -16.49 27.03 26.06
N HIS A 441 -16.69 25.80 26.45
CA HIS A 441 -17.78 24.95 25.95
C HIS A 441 -19.17 25.47 26.31
N GLN A 442 -19.31 26.20 27.41
CA GLN A 442 -20.60 26.79 27.82
C GLN A 442 -20.96 27.99 26.95
N CYS A 443 -20.01 28.87 26.71
CA CYS A 443 -20.08 29.94 25.76
C CYS A 443 -20.45 29.46 24.36
N LEU A 444 -19.76 28.42 23.86
CA LEU A 444 -20.07 27.79 22.57
C LEU A 444 -21.52 27.30 22.50
N LYS A 445 -21.97 26.64 23.55
CA LYS A 445 -23.32 26.08 23.61
C LYS A 445 -24.41 27.19 23.67
N GLU A 446 -24.18 28.26 24.40
CA GLU A 446 -25.11 29.37 24.53
C GLU A 446 -25.21 30.20 23.25
N LYS A 447 -24.09 30.64 22.71
CA LYS A 447 -24.03 31.38 21.43
C LYS A 447 -24.44 30.54 20.23
N GLY A 448 -24.16 29.23 20.24
CA GLY A 448 -24.56 28.33 19.19
C GLY A 448 -26.05 28.11 19.05
N LYS A 449 -26.84 28.21 20.14
CA LYS A 449 -28.28 28.02 20.08
C LYS A 449 -29.00 29.00 19.12
N ASP A 450 -28.61 30.24 19.12
CA ASP A 450 -29.25 31.28 18.28
C ASP A 450 -28.91 31.08 16.80
N ILE A 451 -27.67 30.61 16.50
CA ILE A 451 -27.26 30.35 15.12
C ILE A 451 -27.95 29.12 14.58
N ILE A 452 -28.07 28.07 15.40
CA ILE A 452 -28.79 26.84 15.05
C ILE A 452 -30.27 27.15 14.82
N ALA A 453 -30.87 28.02 15.66
CA ALA A 453 -32.26 28.42 15.51
C ALA A 453 -32.50 29.29 14.25
N LYS A 454 -31.54 30.16 13.89
CA LYS A 454 -31.60 30.98 12.67
C LYS A 454 -31.34 30.23 11.38
N ASN A 455 -30.51 29.19 11.45
CA ASN A 455 -30.11 28.36 10.29
C ASN A 455 -30.32 26.85 10.56
N PRO A 456 -31.58 26.39 10.73
CA PRO A 456 -31.85 24.98 10.91
C PRO A 456 -31.47 24.19 9.64
N ASN A 457 -30.97 22.98 9.82
CA ASN A 457 -30.74 22.08 8.69
C ASN A 457 -32.07 21.49 8.25
N THR A 458 -32.71 22.10 7.28
CA THR A 458 -34.06 21.72 6.81
C THR A 458 -34.03 20.76 5.62
N ASP A 459 -32.86 20.54 4.99
CA ASP A 459 -32.80 19.88 3.71
C ASP A 459 -32.99 18.36 3.79
N GLY A 460 -32.96 17.78 4.98
CA GLY A 460 -33.15 16.33 5.19
C GLY A 460 -32.16 15.42 4.43
N GLN A 461 -31.29 16.02 3.62
CA GLN A 461 -30.31 15.34 2.79
C GLN A 461 -28.91 15.68 3.26
N TYR A 462 -28.24 14.70 3.86
CA TYR A 462 -26.79 14.77 4.07
C TYR A 462 -26.08 14.33 2.80
N ASN A 463 -25.60 15.29 2.05
CA ASN A 463 -24.50 15.06 1.15
C ASN A 463 -23.23 15.33 1.97
N TYR A 464 -22.45 14.29 2.23
CA TYR A 464 -21.20 14.45 2.94
C TYR A 464 -20.20 15.19 2.06
N GLU A 465 -19.73 16.34 2.52
CA GLU A 465 -18.51 16.96 2.00
C GLU A 465 -17.32 16.33 2.72
N ASN A 466 -16.22 16.17 1.98
CA ASN A 466 -14.99 15.56 2.51
C ASN A 466 -15.15 14.12 3.03
N ALA A 467 -16.27 13.47 2.76
CA ALA A 467 -16.34 12.04 2.95
C ALA A 467 -15.34 11.39 2.01
N ALA A 468 -14.42 10.62 2.54
CA ALA A 468 -13.59 9.77 1.72
C ALA A 468 -14.41 8.56 1.25
N GLN A 469 -15.56 8.84 0.66
CA GLN A 469 -16.40 7.88 -0.04
C GLN A 469 -15.93 7.77 -1.47
N VAL A 470 -15.60 6.56 -1.88
CA VAL A 470 -15.24 6.26 -3.27
C VAL A 470 -16.18 5.19 -3.77
N ASN A 471 -16.95 5.55 -4.79
CA ASN A 471 -17.72 4.60 -5.56
C ASN A 471 -16.96 4.28 -6.84
N ALA A 472 -16.64 3.00 -7.07
CA ALA A 472 -15.91 2.56 -8.22
C ALA A 472 -16.49 1.26 -8.80
N TYR A 473 -16.62 1.24 -10.12
CA TYR A 473 -16.95 0.06 -10.91
C TYR A 473 -15.73 -0.26 -11.77
N ASN A 474 -14.98 -1.28 -11.42
CA ASN A 474 -13.85 -1.73 -12.23
C ASN A 474 -14.19 -3.04 -12.92
N THR A 475 -14.06 -3.06 -14.23
CA THR A 475 -14.26 -4.24 -15.07
C THR A 475 -12.97 -4.55 -15.81
N ARG A 476 -12.45 -5.76 -15.61
CA ARG A 476 -11.31 -6.29 -16.35
C ARG A 476 -11.70 -7.57 -17.06
N LYS A 477 -11.17 -7.75 -18.24
CA LYS A 477 -11.34 -8.96 -19.04
C LYS A 477 -10.09 -9.21 -19.84
N GLY A 478 -9.79 -10.47 -20.06
CA GLY A 478 -8.58 -10.86 -20.76
C GLY A 478 -8.68 -12.19 -21.46
N PHE A 479 -7.70 -12.40 -22.29
CA PHE A 479 -7.44 -13.62 -23.03
C PHE A 479 -5.96 -13.94 -22.94
N ASN A 480 -5.61 -15.22 -22.79
CA ASN A 480 -4.25 -15.71 -22.82
C ASN A 480 -4.15 -16.97 -23.69
N LEU A 481 -3.01 -17.13 -24.33
CA LEU A 481 -2.70 -18.26 -25.18
C LEU A 481 -1.25 -18.64 -24.97
N SER A 482 -0.96 -19.95 -24.90
CA SER A 482 0.41 -20.44 -24.90
C SER A 482 0.50 -21.81 -25.56
N ASN A 483 1.63 -22.08 -26.21
CA ASN A 483 1.96 -23.38 -26.74
C ASN A 483 3.43 -23.72 -26.44
N MET A 484 3.66 -24.88 -25.87
CA MET A 484 5.00 -25.43 -25.67
C MET A 484 5.29 -26.48 -26.74
N MET A 485 6.47 -26.42 -27.31
CA MET A 485 6.94 -27.28 -28.39
C MET A 485 8.26 -27.93 -28.01
N HIS A 486 8.36 -29.24 -28.12
CA HIS A 486 9.61 -29.97 -28.05
C HIS A 486 10.26 -29.99 -29.44
N LEU A 487 11.20 -29.06 -29.70
CA LEU A 487 11.87 -28.93 -31.01
C LEU A 487 12.85 -30.05 -31.24
N THR A 488 13.56 -30.46 -30.18
CA THR A 488 14.44 -31.64 -30.13
C THR A 488 14.29 -32.25 -28.73
N LYS A 489 14.98 -33.41 -28.51
CA LYS A 489 15.02 -34.05 -27.19
C LYS A 489 15.57 -33.13 -26.07
N ASP A 490 16.40 -32.15 -26.45
CA ASP A 490 17.12 -31.26 -25.50
C ASP A 490 16.71 -29.80 -25.61
N LEU A 491 15.77 -29.45 -26.49
CA LEU A 491 15.38 -28.08 -26.74
C LEU A 491 13.88 -27.91 -26.80
N ASP A 492 13.33 -27.14 -25.86
CA ASP A 492 11.94 -26.75 -25.83
C ASP A 492 11.77 -25.25 -26.20
N LEU A 493 10.70 -24.93 -26.89
CA LEU A 493 10.25 -23.55 -27.16
C LEU A 493 8.85 -23.37 -26.67
N THR A 494 8.66 -22.35 -25.84
CA THR A 494 7.32 -21.88 -25.44
C THR A 494 7.03 -20.53 -26.08
N LEU A 495 5.91 -20.43 -26.79
CA LEU A 495 5.35 -19.17 -27.29
C LEU A 495 4.10 -18.83 -26.49
N SER A 496 3.93 -17.57 -26.15
CA SER A 496 2.75 -17.12 -25.41
C SER A 496 2.35 -15.69 -25.77
N GLY A 497 1.08 -15.38 -25.54
CA GLY A 497 0.53 -14.03 -25.69
C GLY A 497 -0.63 -13.81 -24.76
N ALA A 498 -0.84 -12.58 -24.35
CA ALA A 498 -1.97 -12.16 -23.54
C ALA A 498 -2.52 -10.81 -24.03
N PHE A 499 -3.80 -10.63 -23.81
CA PHE A 499 -4.51 -9.39 -24.08
C PHE A 499 -5.46 -9.10 -22.92
N GLN A 500 -5.50 -7.85 -22.47
CA GLN A 500 -6.42 -7.45 -21.41
C GLN A 500 -6.94 -6.03 -21.59
N THR A 501 -8.14 -5.80 -21.12
CA THR A 501 -8.76 -4.48 -21.05
C THR A 501 -9.24 -4.21 -19.62
N GLU A 502 -9.15 -2.95 -19.23
CA GLU A 502 -9.66 -2.45 -17.95
C GLU A 502 -10.52 -1.22 -18.20
N HIS A 503 -11.70 -1.17 -17.57
CA HIS A 503 -12.59 -0.02 -17.62
C HIS A 503 -13.01 0.33 -16.20
N LEU A 504 -12.57 1.49 -15.73
CA LEU A 504 -12.90 2.06 -14.43
C LEU A 504 -13.95 3.14 -14.62
N THR A 505 -15.07 3.00 -13.94
CA THR A 505 -16.18 3.96 -13.95
C THR A 505 -16.66 4.25 -12.53
N SER A 506 -17.53 5.22 -12.37
CA SER A 506 -18.18 5.59 -11.13
C SER A 506 -19.67 5.83 -11.35
N ASN A 507 -20.46 5.82 -10.28
CA ASN A 507 -21.90 6.11 -10.36
C ASN A 507 -22.13 7.58 -10.75
N LYS A 508 -22.88 7.81 -11.81
CA LYS A 508 -23.17 9.14 -12.36
C LYS A 508 -23.91 10.08 -11.39
N ASP A 509 -24.70 9.54 -10.48
CA ASP A 509 -25.45 10.34 -9.52
C ASP A 509 -24.56 11.01 -8.46
N ARG A 510 -23.32 10.50 -8.27
CA ARG A 510 -22.27 11.10 -7.43
C ARG A 510 -21.27 11.94 -8.24
N GLU A 511 -21.47 12.07 -9.53
CA GLU A 511 -20.57 12.76 -10.47
C GLU A 511 -20.69 14.29 -10.43
N LYS A 512 -21.49 14.88 -9.54
CA LYS A 512 -21.50 16.35 -9.38
C LYS A 512 -20.43 16.74 -8.37
N PRO A 513 -19.19 16.99 -8.79
CA PRO A 513 -18.17 17.49 -7.89
C PRO A 513 -18.68 18.82 -7.32
N ASN A 514 -18.59 18.97 -6.00
CA ASN A 514 -18.73 20.28 -5.42
C ASN A 514 -17.52 21.12 -5.84
N PRO A 515 -17.68 22.12 -6.70
CA PRO A 515 -16.54 22.89 -7.22
C PRO A 515 -15.78 23.65 -6.13
N ASN A 516 -16.33 23.70 -4.92
CA ASN A 516 -15.76 24.44 -3.78
C ASN A 516 -15.08 23.54 -2.75
N SER A 517 -15.11 22.20 -2.92
CA SER A 517 -14.46 21.27 -2.00
C SER A 517 -13.13 20.77 -2.55
N SER A 518 -12.05 21.09 -1.84
CA SER A 518 -10.70 20.54 -2.14
C SER A 518 -10.55 19.05 -1.80
N PHE A 519 -11.56 18.46 -1.15
CA PHE A 519 -11.52 17.07 -0.66
C PHE A 519 -12.54 16.15 -1.31
N GLU A 520 -13.45 16.65 -2.13
CA GLU A 520 -14.25 15.77 -2.98
C GLU A 520 -13.32 15.02 -3.92
N MET A 521 -13.33 13.71 -3.79
CA MET A 521 -12.61 12.87 -4.72
C MET A 521 -13.39 12.83 -6.03
N PRO A 522 -12.88 13.42 -7.11
CA PRO A 522 -13.50 13.22 -8.40
C PRO A 522 -13.48 11.71 -8.72
N PRO A 523 -14.54 11.19 -9.31
CA PRO A 523 -14.54 9.80 -9.74
C PRO A 523 -13.40 9.57 -10.73
N ARG A 524 -12.67 8.47 -10.56
CA ARG A 524 -11.73 8.02 -11.58
C ARG A 524 -12.49 7.28 -12.63
N ILE A 525 -12.49 7.80 -13.84
CA ILE A 525 -13.12 7.18 -14.99
C ILE A 525 -12.10 7.10 -16.11
N GLY A 526 -11.87 5.90 -16.64
CA GLY A 526 -10.90 5.71 -17.69
C GLY A 526 -10.87 4.29 -18.24
N LYS A 527 -10.17 4.15 -19.36
CA LYS A 527 -9.97 2.87 -20.06
C LYS A 527 -8.49 2.58 -20.20
N ARG A 528 -8.15 1.32 -20.12
CA ARG A 528 -6.80 0.82 -20.34
C ARG A 528 -6.84 -0.49 -21.11
N GLN A 529 -5.88 -0.67 -22.00
CA GLN A 529 -5.67 -1.91 -22.74
C GLN A 529 -4.18 -2.24 -22.72
N GLU A 530 -3.88 -3.51 -22.59
CA GLU A 530 -2.51 -4.03 -22.66
C GLU A 530 -2.49 -5.35 -23.39
N TRP A 531 -1.44 -5.61 -24.16
CA TRP A 531 -1.16 -6.88 -24.76
C TRP A 531 0.32 -7.19 -24.72
N ASP A 532 0.65 -8.47 -24.75
CA ASP A 532 2.02 -8.93 -24.80
C ASP A 532 2.17 -10.22 -25.62
N VAL A 533 3.39 -10.42 -26.08
CA VAL A 533 3.86 -11.67 -26.68
C VAL A 533 5.21 -12.02 -26.07
N ALA A 534 5.44 -13.31 -25.84
CA ALA A 534 6.68 -13.79 -25.27
C ALA A 534 7.12 -15.13 -25.89
N PHE A 535 8.43 -15.34 -25.89
CA PHE A 535 9.04 -16.61 -26.23
C PHE A 535 10.04 -17.01 -25.16
N ASN A 536 10.22 -18.32 -24.97
CA ASN A 536 11.16 -18.88 -24.03
C ASN A 536 11.74 -20.20 -24.55
N PHE A 537 13.04 -20.23 -24.73
CA PHE A 537 13.79 -21.45 -25.04
C PHE A 537 14.32 -22.06 -23.75
N ASN A 538 14.22 -23.38 -23.64
CA ASN A 538 14.81 -24.16 -22.56
C ASN A 538 15.71 -25.23 -23.23
N TYR A 539 17.01 -25.16 -22.99
CA TYR A 539 18.04 -26.00 -23.62
C TYR A 539 18.85 -26.74 -22.59
N ARG A 540 19.00 -28.05 -22.81
CA ARG A 540 19.72 -28.98 -21.94
C ARG A 540 20.90 -29.61 -22.71
N PRO A 541 22.03 -28.89 -22.85
CA PRO A 541 23.18 -29.37 -23.62
C PRO A 541 23.82 -30.60 -22.97
N THR A 542 23.67 -30.77 -21.68
CA THR A 542 24.21 -31.90 -20.90
C THR A 542 23.30 -32.21 -19.72
N ASP A 543 23.48 -33.36 -19.06
CA ASP A 543 22.67 -33.75 -17.90
C ASP A 543 22.86 -32.80 -16.68
N TRP A 544 24.01 -32.13 -16.61
CA TRP A 544 24.33 -31.23 -15.49
C TRP A 544 24.06 -29.75 -15.77
N LEU A 545 23.63 -29.36 -16.97
CA LEU A 545 23.43 -27.95 -17.33
C LEU A 545 22.10 -27.70 -18.03
N ILE A 546 21.34 -26.75 -17.54
CA ILE A 546 20.12 -26.21 -18.17
C ILE A 546 20.34 -24.73 -18.44
N LEU A 547 20.06 -24.30 -19.66
CA LEU A 547 20.10 -22.91 -20.09
C LEU A 547 18.72 -22.49 -20.54
N THR A 548 18.31 -21.29 -20.14
CA THR A 548 17.03 -20.71 -20.57
C THR A 548 17.26 -19.31 -21.12
N ALA A 549 16.69 -19.02 -22.30
CA ALA A 549 16.74 -17.71 -22.90
C ALA A 549 15.38 -17.33 -23.45
N GLY A 550 14.96 -16.09 -23.21
CA GLY A 550 13.65 -15.65 -23.64
C GLY A 550 13.51 -14.15 -23.75
N GLY A 551 12.34 -13.73 -24.16
CA GLY A 551 12.00 -12.32 -24.26
C GLY A 551 10.49 -12.11 -24.27
N ARG A 552 10.07 -10.94 -23.80
CA ARG A 552 8.69 -10.49 -23.79
C ARG A 552 8.60 -9.09 -24.38
N TYR A 553 7.70 -8.88 -25.29
CA TYR A 553 7.29 -7.55 -25.76
C TYR A 553 5.90 -7.24 -25.24
N ASN A 554 5.72 -6.07 -24.63
CA ASN A 554 4.43 -5.62 -24.19
C ASN A 554 4.15 -4.16 -24.58
N GLU A 555 2.89 -3.86 -24.82
CA GLU A 555 2.40 -2.55 -25.22
C GLU A 555 1.07 -2.24 -24.52
N TYR A 556 0.88 -0.97 -24.17
CA TYR A 556 -0.38 -0.50 -23.58
C TYR A 556 -0.81 0.83 -24.15
N TRP A 557 -2.10 1.13 -23.96
CA TRP A 557 -2.62 2.48 -23.97
C TRP A 557 -3.62 2.68 -22.82
N SER A 558 -3.75 3.93 -22.37
CA SER A 558 -4.79 4.35 -21.41
C SER A 558 -5.39 5.68 -21.84
N PHE A 559 -6.64 5.92 -21.43
CA PHE A 559 -7.39 7.12 -21.74
C PHE A 559 -8.18 7.57 -20.50
N ASP A 560 -8.05 8.85 -20.15
CA ASP A 560 -8.75 9.48 -19.03
C ASP A 560 -10.10 10.03 -19.50
N GLU A 561 -11.16 9.26 -19.30
CA GLU A 561 -12.51 9.64 -19.72
C GLU A 561 -13.09 10.76 -18.84
N TYR A 562 -12.69 10.82 -17.54
CA TYR A 562 -13.18 11.86 -16.66
C TYR A 562 -12.61 13.23 -17.03
N LEU A 563 -11.31 13.30 -17.27
CA LEU A 563 -10.67 14.54 -17.71
C LEU A 563 -11.25 15.02 -19.06
N ASP A 564 -11.47 14.11 -20.00
CA ASP A 564 -12.09 14.41 -21.29
C ASP A 564 -13.51 14.96 -21.16
N GLN A 565 -14.33 14.36 -20.28
CA GLN A 565 -15.69 14.83 -19.99
C GLN A 565 -15.68 16.23 -19.36
N ILE A 566 -14.81 16.48 -18.38
CA ILE A 566 -14.71 17.79 -17.75
C ILE A 566 -14.24 18.85 -18.76
N LEU A 567 -13.25 18.53 -19.59
CA LEU A 567 -12.75 19.42 -20.62
C LEU A 567 -13.86 19.80 -21.61
N LYS A 568 -14.58 18.81 -22.14
CA LYS A 568 -15.70 19.02 -23.09
C LYS A 568 -16.87 19.79 -22.46
N SER A 569 -17.09 19.66 -21.17
CA SER A 569 -18.16 20.40 -20.48
C SER A 569 -17.79 21.86 -20.19
N GLY A 570 -16.58 22.30 -20.50
CA GLY A 570 -16.07 23.64 -20.17
C GLY A 570 -15.82 23.89 -18.67
N LYS A 571 -16.11 22.92 -17.81
CA LYS A 571 -16.01 23.08 -16.34
C LYS A 571 -14.58 23.05 -15.82
N LEU A 572 -13.63 22.48 -16.58
CA LEU A 572 -12.23 22.37 -16.16
C LEU A 572 -11.63 23.72 -15.79
N TYR A 573 -12.02 24.79 -16.48
CA TYR A 573 -11.48 26.13 -16.29
C TYR A 573 -12.45 27.08 -15.58
N ALA A 574 -13.70 26.69 -15.39
CA ALA A 574 -14.74 27.57 -14.83
C ALA A 574 -14.46 27.99 -13.38
N THR A 575 -13.72 27.18 -12.64
CA THR A 575 -13.43 27.41 -11.21
C THR A 575 -11.97 27.65 -10.89
N ALA A 576 -11.06 27.37 -11.83
CA ALA A 576 -9.62 27.51 -11.61
C ALA A 576 -9.17 28.95 -11.83
N ARG A 577 -9.15 29.72 -10.77
CA ARG A 577 -8.67 31.10 -10.77
C ARG A 577 -7.14 31.19 -10.77
N LYS A 578 -6.44 30.14 -10.30
CA LYS A 578 -4.99 30.11 -10.16
C LYS A 578 -4.43 28.78 -10.65
N VAL A 579 -3.32 28.82 -11.32
CA VAL A 579 -2.56 27.67 -11.81
C VAL A 579 -1.22 27.66 -11.09
N THR A 580 -0.79 26.49 -10.62
CA THR A 580 0.58 26.33 -10.10
C THR A 580 1.54 26.41 -11.28
N THR A 581 2.38 27.42 -11.31
CA THR A 581 3.32 27.70 -12.40
C THR A 581 4.77 27.42 -12.01
N GLY A 582 5.03 27.17 -10.74
CA GLY A 582 6.39 26.93 -10.27
C GLY A 582 6.42 26.66 -8.77
N ILE A 583 7.63 26.68 -8.21
CA ILE A 583 7.83 26.76 -6.76
C ILE A 583 8.23 28.16 -6.35
N SER A 584 7.83 28.53 -5.14
CA SER A 584 8.38 29.67 -4.41
C SER A 584 9.12 29.13 -3.19
N TYR A 585 10.28 29.70 -2.91
CA TYR A 585 11.01 29.36 -1.72
C TYR A 585 11.63 30.58 -1.08
N GLU A 586 11.73 30.54 0.24
CA GLU A 586 12.39 31.55 1.04
C GLU A 586 13.63 30.92 1.69
N TYR A 587 14.68 31.66 1.78
CA TYR A 587 15.91 31.22 2.39
C TYR A 587 16.68 32.32 3.07
N ASP A 588 17.43 31.94 4.08
CA ASP A 588 18.38 32.77 4.78
C ASP A 588 19.80 32.49 4.26
N LYS A 589 20.56 33.54 4.05
CA LYS A 589 22.00 33.51 3.77
C LYS A 589 22.73 34.19 4.91
N VAL A 590 23.82 33.60 5.36
CA VAL A 590 24.64 34.17 6.44
C VAL A 590 25.30 35.44 5.98
N ILE A 591 25.10 36.53 6.70
CA ILE A 591 25.78 37.80 6.45
C ILE A 591 27.25 37.66 6.87
N PRO A 592 28.25 38.08 6.04
CA PRO A 592 29.65 38.13 6.42
C PRO A 592 29.86 38.96 7.67
N LYS A 593 30.78 38.50 8.51
CA LYS A 593 30.98 39.10 9.86
C LYS A 593 31.34 40.59 9.79
N ASP A 594 32.15 40.98 8.83
CA ASP A 594 32.55 42.35 8.64
C ASP A 594 31.40 43.29 8.32
N LEU A 595 30.51 42.85 7.45
CA LEU A 595 29.28 43.60 7.09
C LEU A 595 28.32 43.66 8.28
N TRP A 596 28.19 42.57 9.03
CA TRP A 596 27.33 42.49 10.19
C TRP A 596 27.84 43.37 11.34
N ASP A 597 29.14 43.30 11.64
CA ASP A 597 29.75 44.15 12.67
C ASP A 597 29.63 45.66 12.33
N ASN A 598 29.73 46.02 11.05
CA ASN A 598 29.56 47.40 10.65
C ASN A 598 28.10 47.89 10.87
N TYR A 599 27.15 47.05 10.46
CA TYR A 599 25.72 47.34 10.63
C TYR A 599 25.31 47.43 12.10
N THR A 600 25.73 46.47 12.92
CA THR A 600 25.36 46.46 14.34
C THR A 600 26.04 47.63 15.10
N LYS A 601 27.25 48.01 14.72
CA LYS A 601 27.93 49.17 15.28
C LYS A 601 27.18 50.48 14.98
N ALA A 602 26.70 50.65 13.76
CA ALA A 602 25.88 51.80 13.39
C ALA A 602 24.56 51.85 14.14
N GLN A 603 23.89 50.65 14.24
CA GLN A 603 22.66 50.54 15.00
C GLN A 603 22.87 50.83 16.50
N ASP A 604 23.93 50.29 17.10
CA ASP A 604 24.22 50.55 18.51
C ASP A 604 24.53 52.02 18.76
N ALA A 605 25.21 52.69 17.83
CA ALA A 605 25.48 54.13 17.94
C ALA A 605 24.18 54.95 17.91
N MET A 606 23.29 54.61 16.99
CA MET A 606 21.96 55.26 16.87
C MET A 606 21.08 54.97 18.09
N LEU A 607 20.98 53.69 18.55
CA LEU A 607 20.13 53.31 19.69
C LEU A 607 20.61 53.90 21.03
N ASN A 608 21.92 54.17 21.18
CA ASN A 608 22.48 54.76 22.39
C ASN A 608 22.50 56.29 22.33
N TYR A 609 22.06 56.91 21.25
CA TYR A 609 21.97 58.35 21.11
C TYR A 609 20.64 58.85 21.71
N ASP A 610 20.75 59.65 22.75
CA ASP A 610 19.55 60.23 23.41
C ASP A 610 19.29 61.68 22.89
N SER A 611 18.49 61.75 21.83
CA SER A 611 18.09 63.03 21.24
C SER A 611 17.21 63.89 22.17
N SER A 612 16.64 63.31 23.21
CA SER A 612 15.87 64.09 24.20
C SER A 612 16.78 65.07 24.97
N ALA A 613 18.05 64.80 25.06
CA ALA A 613 19.04 65.75 25.63
C ALA A 613 19.17 67.03 24.80
N CYS A 614 18.80 67.01 23.51
CA CYS A 614 18.87 68.19 22.61
C CYS A 614 17.83 69.25 23.02
N ASP A 615 16.72 68.87 23.63
CA ASP A 615 15.70 69.78 24.12
C ASP A 615 16.20 70.73 25.24
N ALA A 616 17.26 70.31 25.96
CA ALA A 616 17.84 71.09 27.04
C ALA A 616 18.93 72.11 26.58
N ILE A 617 19.27 72.12 25.32
CA ILE A 617 20.29 73.05 24.73
C ILE A 617 19.65 74.37 24.44
N ALA A 618 20.19 75.44 25.06
CA ALA A 618 19.63 76.82 24.97
C ALA A 618 20.05 77.55 23.70
N ASP A 619 21.16 77.19 23.08
CA ASP A 619 21.62 77.77 21.81
C ASP A 619 21.00 77.05 20.64
N PRO A 620 20.25 77.78 19.78
CA PRO A 620 19.54 77.17 18.65
C PRO A 620 20.47 76.49 17.65
N THR A 621 21.68 77.01 17.45
CA THR A 621 22.64 76.43 16.47
C THR A 621 23.24 75.13 17.00
N GLU A 622 23.50 75.07 18.34
CA GLU A 622 23.96 73.86 18.97
C GLU A 622 22.85 72.84 19.12
N GLN A 623 21.61 73.32 19.31
CA GLN A 623 20.44 72.45 19.33
C GLN A 623 20.19 71.78 17.98
N ASP A 624 20.21 72.56 16.91
CA ASP A 624 20.05 72.04 15.53
C ASP A 624 21.20 71.06 15.22
N ALA A 625 22.46 71.34 15.56
CA ALA A 625 23.56 70.41 15.39
C ALA A 625 23.43 69.11 16.20
N CYS A 626 22.73 69.17 17.34
CA CYS A 626 22.41 67.96 18.14
C CYS A 626 21.39 67.10 17.44
N TYR A 627 20.32 67.67 16.88
CA TYR A 627 19.38 66.93 16.04
C TYR A 627 19.96 66.43 14.74
N ASP A 628 20.79 67.24 14.08
CA ASP A 628 21.50 66.84 12.83
C ASP A 628 22.33 65.56 13.04
N LYS A 629 22.91 65.40 14.24
CA LYS A 629 23.65 64.20 14.62
C LYS A 629 22.79 62.96 14.68
N GLU A 630 21.52 63.09 15.08
CA GLU A 630 20.59 61.94 15.00
C GLU A 630 20.38 61.53 13.56
N TRP A 631 20.17 62.47 12.66
CA TRP A 631 20.03 62.18 11.24
C TRP A 631 21.30 61.60 10.63
N ASP A 632 22.51 62.05 10.98
CA ASP A 632 23.76 61.49 10.52
C ASP A 632 23.89 60.00 10.97
N LEU A 633 23.50 59.69 12.19
CA LEU A 633 23.48 58.30 12.70
C LEU A 633 22.45 57.41 11.97
N MET A 634 21.28 57.95 11.64
CA MET A 634 20.32 57.25 10.81
C MET A 634 20.90 56.96 9.42
N ASP A 635 21.53 57.97 8.79
CA ASP A 635 22.17 57.81 7.47
C ASP A 635 23.32 56.79 7.50
N GLU A 636 24.06 56.67 8.64
CA GLU A 636 25.08 55.64 8.82
C GLU A 636 24.47 54.24 8.88
N VAL A 637 23.30 54.07 9.56
CA VAL A 637 22.58 52.80 9.58
C VAL A 637 22.06 52.43 8.19
N ASP A 638 21.43 53.38 7.48
CA ASP A 638 20.90 53.16 6.14
C ASP A 638 22.01 52.85 5.13
N ALA A 639 23.18 53.50 5.27
CA ALA A 639 24.35 53.21 4.42
C ALA A 639 24.90 51.80 4.66
N ALA A 640 24.95 51.37 5.95
CA ALA A 640 25.45 50.05 6.30
C ALA A 640 24.44 48.95 5.86
N GLU A 641 23.12 49.19 5.99
CA GLU A 641 22.09 48.33 5.48
C GLU A 641 22.14 48.21 3.95
N SER A 642 22.26 49.32 3.26
CA SER A 642 22.36 49.37 1.80
C SER A 642 23.56 48.64 1.29
N LEU A 643 24.68 48.73 1.99
CA LEU A 643 25.90 47.98 1.66
C LEU A 643 25.68 46.45 1.82
N ILE A 644 24.99 46.03 2.85
CA ILE A 644 24.65 44.59 2.98
C ILE A 644 23.73 44.17 1.85
N LYS A 645 22.68 44.90 1.53
CA LYS A 645 21.76 44.63 0.43
C LYS A 645 22.48 44.52 -0.90
N GLU A 646 23.36 45.45 -1.21
CA GLU A 646 24.18 45.47 -2.45
C GLU A 646 25.09 44.24 -2.52
N LYS A 647 25.85 43.95 -1.46
CA LYS A 647 26.85 42.87 -1.42
C LYS A 647 26.23 41.49 -1.35
N MET A 648 25.01 41.42 -0.84
CA MET A 648 24.30 40.15 -0.66
C MET A 648 23.28 39.85 -1.76
N ALA A 649 22.95 40.81 -2.61
CA ALA A 649 21.98 40.64 -3.69
C ALA A 649 22.23 39.37 -4.52
N GLU A 650 21.21 38.54 -4.67
CA GLU A 650 21.26 37.28 -5.41
C GLU A 650 19.93 37.04 -6.16
N ALA A 651 20.02 36.25 -7.24
CA ALA A 651 18.84 35.83 -8.01
C ALA A 651 17.91 36.98 -8.44
N GLY A 652 18.48 38.19 -8.63
CA GLY A 652 17.72 39.38 -9.07
C GLY A 652 16.84 39.99 -7.98
N SER A 653 17.05 39.64 -6.72
CA SER A 653 16.36 40.26 -5.58
C SER A 653 17.31 40.74 -4.50
N GLU A 654 16.93 41.81 -3.85
CA GLU A 654 17.59 42.32 -2.66
C GLU A 654 17.05 41.58 -1.42
N PRO A 655 17.90 41.27 -0.42
CA PRO A 655 17.46 40.61 0.79
C PRO A 655 16.82 41.56 1.80
N GLU A 656 15.96 41.00 2.65
CA GLU A 656 15.58 41.56 3.92
C GLU A 656 16.62 41.20 5.00
N ILE A 657 17.12 42.19 5.74
CA ILE A 657 18.09 41.97 6.79
C ILE A 657 17.38 41.61 8.09
N ARG A 658 17.76 40.50 8.72
CA ARG A 658 17.19 39.99 9.96
C ARG A 658 18.14 40.13 11.13
N GLU A 659 17.59 40.42 12.30
CA GLU A 659 18.33 40.61 13.56
C GLU A 659 19.22 39.43 13.96
N ASN A 660 19.00 38.26 13.38
CA ASN A 660 19.79 37.05 13.64
C ASN A 660 21.07 36.94 12.76
N GLY A 661 21.49 37.99 12.09
CA GLY A 661 22.64 38.00 11.21
C GLY A 661 22.42 37.27 9.89
N ARG A 662 21.22 37.30 9.37
CA ARG A 662 20.79 36.66 8.13
C ARG A 662 20.23 37.66 7.15
N ALA A 663 20.59 37.46 5.89
CA ALA A 663 19.95 38.10 4.74
C ALA A 663 18.87 37.15 4.23
N HIS A 664 17.62 37.55 4.24
CA HIS A 664 16.45 36.74 3.86
C HIS A 664 16.02 37.04 2.44
N PHE A 665 15.77 35.98 1.66
CA PHE A 665 15.42 36.08 0.24
C PHE A 665 14.13 35.34 -0.04
N TYR A 666 13.37 35.86 -1.02
CA TYR A 666 12.24 35.21 -1.64
C TYR A 666 12.53 34.98 -3.11
N VAL A 667 12.41 33.73 -3.58
CA VAL A 667 12.67 33.34 -4.97
C VAL A 667 11.47 32.61 -5.55
N LYS A 668 11.16 32.94 -6.81
CA LYS A 668 10.18 32.23 -7.63
C LYS A 668 10.90 31.49 -8.75
N GLN A 669 10.47 30.24 -8.99
CA GLN A 669 11.00 29.44 -10.09
C GLN A 669 9.84 28.88 -10.91
N ASP A 670 9.84 29.09 -12.22
CA ASP A 670 8.72 28.79 -13.12
C ASP A 670 8.88 27.40 -13.74
N TYR A 671 7.80 26.63 -13.78
CA TYR A 671 7.74 25.29 -14.40
C TYR A 671 7.24 25.28 -15.85
N ARG A 672 7.03 26.44 -16.47
CA ARG A 672 6.40 26.51 -17.80
C ARG A 672 7.25 25.99 -18.93
N SER A 673 8.56 25.92 -18.73
CA SER A 673 9.46 25.35 -19.70
C SER A 673 9.29 23.83 -19.81
N ASP A 674 9.17 23.33 -21.02
CA ASP A 674 9.26 21.88 -21.27
C ASP A 674 10.65 21.40 -20.82
N GLY A 675 10.67 20.36 -19.98
CA GLY A 675 11.93 19.83 -19.47
C GLY A 675 12.47 20.50 -18.19
N TYR A 676 11.63 21.25 -17.45
CA TYR A 676 12.01 21.78 -16.15
C TYR A 676 12.59 20.69 -15.25
N SER A 677 13.74 20.98 -14.66
CA SER A 677 14.44 20.15 -13.69
C SER A 677 14.83 20.97 -12.47
N HIS A 678 14.48 20.55 -11.29
CA HIS A 678 14.92 21.19 -10.05
C HIS A 678 16.43 21.22 -9.92
N LYS A 679 17.12 20.24 -10.48
CA LYS A 679 18.58 20.16 -10.52
C LYS A 679 19.19 21.16 -11.51
N GLU A 680 18.69 21.19 -12.75
CA GLU A 680 19.29 21.95 -13.85
C GLU A 680 18.88 23.42 -13.81
N ASP A 681 17.63 23.68 -13.46
CA ASP A 681 17.05 25.03 -13.42
C ASP A 681 17.20 25.70 -12.04
N ASN A 682 17.78 25.02 -11.05
CA ASN A 682 18.04 25.59 -9.73
C ASN A 682 19.36 26.37 -9.72
N PRO A 683 19.36 27.70 -9.53
CA PRO A 683 20.57 28.52 -9.56
C PRO A 683 21.56 28.21 -8.41
N PHE A 684 21.13 27.51 -7.36
CA PHE A 684 21.96 27.14 -6.21
C PHE A 684 22.50 25.70 -6.30
N TYR A 685 22.11 24.93 -7.30
CA TYR A 685 22.62 23.58 -7.50
C TYR A 685 24.02 23.63 -8.14
N ASN A 686 25.04 23.18 -7.42
CA ASN A 686 26.44 23.23 -7.82
C ASN A 686 27.00 21.85 -8.25
N GLY A 687 26.16 20.91 -8.61
CA GLY A 687 26.54 19.54 -8.97
C GLY A 687 26.85 18.63 -7.79
N THR A 688 26.77 19.13 -6.56
CA THR A 688 26.96 18.34 -5.33
C THR A 688 25.82 18.60 -4.35
N LEU A 689 25.55 17.63 -3.49
CA LEU A 689 24.61 17.80 -2.37
C LEU A 689 25.33 18.22 -1.07
N LYS A 690 26.48 18.86 -1.19
CA LYS A 690 27.25 19.39 -0.06
C LYS A 690 27.13 20.90 0.00
N GLN A 691 26.73 21.39 1.16
CA GLN A 691 26.69 22.82 1.42
C GLN A 691 28.05 23.39 1.80
N GLU A 692 28.30 24.61 1.36
CA GLU A 692 29.34 25.46 1.89
C GLU A 692 29.04 25.85 3.35
N LYS A 693 30.02 25.79 4.22
CA LYS A 693 29.93 26.24 5.58
C LYS A 693 30.70 27.55 5.77
N VAL A 694 30.09 28.48 6.48
CA VAL A 694 30.64 29.78 6.80
C VAL A 694 30.54 30.03 8.31
N LYS A 695 31.31 31.02 8.77
CA LYS A 695 31.30 31.42 10.17
C LYS A 695 30.08 32.31 10.45
N ASP A 696 29.30 31.89 11.44
CA ASP A 696 28.16 32.68 11.90
C ASP A 696 28.65 34.00 12.53
N PRO A 697 28.10 35.16 12.14
CA PRO A 697 28.61 36.46 12.56
C PRO A 697 28.40 36.71 14.10
N ILE A 698 27.36 36.11 14.67
CA ILE A 698 26.99 36.31 16.10
C ILE A 698 27.65 35.26 16.99
N THR A 699 27.53 33.97 16.62
CA THR A 699 27.99 32.88 17.50
C THR A 699 29.41 32.43 17.21
N GLY A 700 29.99 32.82 16.07
CA GLY A 700 31.33 32.40 15.63
C GLY A 700 31.43 30.94 15.19
N LYS A 701 30.33 30.15 15.24
CA LYS A 701 30.30 28.73 14.88
C LYS A 701 30.23 28.54 13.38
N MET A 702 30.75 27.42 12.90
CA MET A 702 30.62 27.05 11.49
C MET A 702 29.18 26.55 11.22
N VAL A 703 28.42 27.26 10.39
CA VAL A 703 27.04 26.97 9.98
C VAL A 703 26.95 26.86 8.47
N ASN A 704 25.85 26.30 7.98
CA ASN A 704 25.61 26.28 6.54
C ASN A 704 25.40 27.71 6.03
N LYS A 705 25.98 28.04 4.86
CA LYS A 705 25.89 29.36 4.23
C LYS A 705 24.43 29.74 3.92
N TYR A 706 23.66 28.79 3.46
CA TYR A 706 22.24 28.95 3.13
C TYR A 706 21.35 28.05 3.99
N GLN A 707 20.17 28.54 4.34
CA GLN A 707 19.15 27.78 5.05
C GLN A 707 17.79 28.04 4.42
N LEU A 708 17.13 26.99 3.90
CA LEU A 708 15.74 27.08 3.44
C LEU A 708 14.83 27.34 4.66
N THR A 709 14.05 28.40 4.58
CA THR A 709 13.10 28.78 5.64
C THR A 709 11.66 28.43 5.27
N GLN A 710 11.31 28.56 3.99
CA GLN A 710 9.99 28.20 3.49
C GLN A 710 10.08 27.68 2.06
N LEU A 711 9.22 26.71 1.73
CA LEU A 711 8.99 26.22 0.37
C LEU A 711 7.50 26.17 0.12
N GLY A 712 7.05 26.70 -1.00
CA GLY A 712 5.66 26.71 -1.40
C GLY A 712 5.50 26.57 -2.90
N SER A 713 4.28 26.36 -3.35
CA SER A 713 3.95 26.40 -4.77
C SER A 713 3.67 27.84 -5.19
N HIS A 714 4.25 28.22 -6.31
CA HIS A 714 3.92 29.52 -6.94
C HIS A 714 2.66 29.38 -7.78
N TYR A 715 1.71 30.31 -7.62
CA TYR A 715 0.42 30.29 -8.30
C TYR A 715 0.25 31.58 -9.10
N GLU A 716 -0.16 31.45 -10.35
CA GLU A 716 -0.57 32.58 -11.18
C GLU A 716 -1.97 32.37 -11.76
N ASN A 717 -2.56 33.41 -12.29
CA ASN A 717 -3.78 33.30 -13.08
C ASN A 717 -3.46 32.50 -14.35
N GLY A 718 -4.31 31.52 -14.65
CA GLY A 718 -4.13 30.67 -15.83
C GLY A 718 -4.12 31.48 -17.13
N LYS A 719 -3.15 31.23 -17.97
CA LYS A 719 -3.05 31.81 -19.32
C LYS A 719 -3.72 30.89 -20.35
N GLU A 720 -4.07 31.44 -21.51
CA GLU A 720 -4.69 30.66 -22.60
C GLU A 720 -3.80 29.50 -23.06
N GLU A 721 -2.49 29.73 -23.13
CA GLU A 721 -1.48 28.72 -23.48
C GLU A 721 -1.37 27.56 -22.52
N ASP A 722 -1.76 27.75 -21.25
CA ASP A 722 -1.74 26.70 -20.23
C ASP A 722 -2.97 25.78 -20.30
N LYS A 723 -3.93 26.12 -21.14
CA LYS A 723 -5.15 25.33 -21.27
C LYS A 723 -4.92 24.00 -21.97
N LEU A 724 -5.39 22.93 -21.34
CA LEU A 724 -5.51 21.64 -21.99
C LEU A 724 -6.61 21.74 -23.05
N THR A 725 -6.28 21.49 -24.31
CA THR A 725 -7.21 21.56 -25.45
C THR A 725 -7.75 20.21 -25.85
N GLU A 726 -7.02 19.13 -25.56
CA GLU A 726 -7.38 17.76 -25.92
C GLU A 726 -6.82 16.76 -24.93
N VAL A 727 -7.59 15.73 -24.62
CA VAL A 727 -7.11 14.57 -23.84
C VAL A 727 -6.71 13.45 -24.79
N LYS A 728 -5.42 13.09 -24.78
CA LYS A 728 -4.85 12.07 -25.67
C LYS A 728 -4.69 10.73 -24.97
N LYS A 729 -4.72 9.66 -25.77
CA LYS A 729 -4.33 8.33 -25.29
C LYS A 729 -2.85 8.34 -24.92
N LYS A 730 -2.57 7.94 -23.67
CA LYS A 730 -1.21 7.67 -23.19
C LYS A 730 -0.80 6.28 -23.66
N LYS A 731 0.38 6.13 -24.24
CA LYS A 731 0.86 4.87 -24.83
C LYS A 731 2.27 4.57 -24.35
N GLY A 732 2.64 3.31 -24.35
CA GLY A 732 4.01 2.89 -24.09
C GLY A 732 4.21 1.42 -24.46
N HIS A 733 5.46 1.06 -24.74
CA HIS A 733 5.87 -0.29 -25.08
C HIS A 733 7.27 -0.58 -24.52
N ALA A 734 7.58 -1.86 -24.40
CA ALA A 734 8.91 -2.29 -23.98
C ALA A 734 9.20 -3.73 -24.40
N PHE A 735 10.47 -4.03 -24.62
CA PHE A 735 11.00 -5.37 -24.73
C PHE A 735 11.77 -5.74 -23.45
N SER A 736 11.61 -6.97 -22.99
CA SER A 736 12.12 -7.49 -21.71
C SER A 736 12.85 -8.82 -21.95
N PRO A 737 14.19 -8.84 -22.06
CA PRO A 737 14.97 -10.06 -22.23
C PRO A 737 15.13 -10.82 -20.90
N SER A 738 15.33 -12.12 -21.01
CA SER A 738 15.68 -13.00 -19.88
C SER A 738 16.73 -14.03 -20.24
N PHE A 739 17.49 -14.43 -19.24
CA PHE A 739 18.46 -15.51 -19.32
C PHE A 739 18.57 -16.19 -17.96
N SER A 740 18.66 -17.52 -17.97
CA SER A 740 19.04 -18.28 -16.76
C SER A 740 19.93 -19.48 -17.09
N ALA A 741 20.71 -19.89 -16.10
CA ALA A 741 21.54 -21.06 -16.15
C ALA A 741 21.44 -21.82 -14.83
N THR A 742 21.27 -23.15 -14.90
CA THR A 742 21.23 -24.03 -13.74
C THR A 742 22.29 -25.10 -13.93
N ALA A 743 23.20 -25.21 -12.97
CA ALA A 743 24.25 -26.23 -12.94
C ALA A 743 24.01 -27.20 -11.78
N PHE A 744 23.86 -28.48 -12.09
CA PHE A 744 23.78 -29.54 -11.09
C PHE A 744 25.21 -29.91 -10.66
N VAL A 745 25.51 -29.69 -9.38
CA VAL A 745 26.79 -30.01 -8.76
C VAL A 745 26.90 -31.53 -8.53
N ASN A 746 25.78 -32.11 -8.14
CA ASN A 746 25.52 -33.54 -8.00
C ASN A 746 24.00 -33.77 -8.00
N ASP A 747 23.52 -34.98 -7.82
CA ASP A 747 22.10 -35.34 -7.85
C ASP A 747 21.27 -34.59 -6.80
N ASN A 748 21.89 -34.18 -5.72
CA ASN A 748 21.22 -33.53 -4.58
C ASN A 748 21.44 -32.01 -4.50
N ALA A 749 22.38 -31.48 -5.30
CA ALA A 749 22.73 -30.04 -5.18
C ALA A 749 22.85 -29.35 -6.52
N ARG A 750 22.33 -28.17 -6.61
CA ARG A 750 22.44 -27.30 -7.78
C ARG A 750 22.61 -25.84 -7.43
N VAL A 751 23.24 -25.11 -8.34
CA VAL A 751 23.38 -23.67 -8.35
C VAL A 751 22.64 -23.11 -9.55
N TYR A 752 21.87 -22.02 -9.35
CA TYR A 752 21.23 -21.34 -10.45
C TYR A 752 21.58 -19.86 -10.48
N PHE A 753 21.60 -19.31 -11.69
CA PHE A 753 21.69 -17.88 -11.97
C PHE A 753 20.51 -17.48 -12.84
N ARG A 754 19.88 -16.34 -12.54
CA ARG A 754 18.79 -15.75 -13.32
C ARG A 754 19.04 -14.27 -13.53
N TYR A 755 18.89 -13.83 -14.77
CA TYR A 755 18.76 -12.43 -15.15
C TYR A 755 17.47 -12.23 -15.90
N ILE A 756 16.60 -11.35 -15.40
CA ILE A 756 15.35 -11.02 -16.08
C ILE A 756 15.16 -9.51 -16.04
N GLN A 757 15.03 -8.91 -17.21
CA GLN A 757 14.47 -7.58 -17.34
C GLN A 757 12.96 -7.69 -17.48
N TYR A 758 12.22 -6.82 -16.79
CA TYR A 758 10.76 -6.77 -16.87
C TYR A 758 10.28 -5.33 -16.88
N ALA A 759 9.35 -5.02 -17.78
CA ALA A 759 8.77 -3.70 -17.89
C ALA A 759 7.33 -3.70 -17.38
N ARG A 760 7.02 -2.79 -16.45
CA ARG A 760 5.67 -2.52 -15.97
C ARG A 760 5.10 -1.30 -16.67
N MET A 761 3.95 -1.46 -17.29
CA MET A 761 3.19 -0.36 -17.86
C MET A 761 2.47 0.44 -16.75
N PRO A 762 2.36 1.77 -16.87
CA PRO A 762 1.61 2.58 -15.93
C PRO A 762 0.17 2.08 -15.76
N SER A 763 -0.32 2.11 -14.53
CA SER A 763 -1.67 1.67 -14.18
C SER A 763 -2.73 2.71 -14.54
N ILE A 764 -3.99 2.29 -14.59
CA ILE A 764 -5.10 3.23 -14.80
C ILE A 764 -5.17 4.28 -13.68
N PHE A 765 -4.77 3.92 -12.45
CA PHE A 765 -4.69 4.85 -11.32
C PHE A 765 -3.64 5.96 -11.52
N GLU A 766 -2.49 5.60 -12.10
CA GLU A 766 -1.39 6.54 -12.34
C GLU A 766 -1.64 7.42 -13.58
N THR A 767 -2.47 6.95 -14.50
CA THR A 767 -2.72 7.63 -15.78
C THR A 767 -4.03 8.41 -15.83
N THR A 768 -4.88 8.32 -14.80
CA THR A 768 -6.13 9.07 -14.69
C THR A 768 -6.09 10.08 -13.55
N VAL A 769 -6.79 11.20 -13.72
CA VAL A 769 -6.91 12.20 -12.64
C VAL A 769 -7.87 11.73 -11.56
N GLY A 770 -7.63 12.23 -10.38
CA GLY A 770 -8.43 11.97 -9.20
C GLY A 770 -7.83 12.70 -8.02
N PHE A 771 -8.26 12.43 -6.80
CA PHE A 771 -7.65 13.03 -5.62
C PHE A 771 -6.13 12.96 -5.63
N SER A 772 -5.25 13.76 -5.59
CA SER A 772 -3.79 13.89 -5.77
C SER A 772 -3.28 14.01 -7.20
N ALA A 773 -4.16 13.96 -8.18
CA ALA A 773 -3.86 14.47 -9.50
C ALA A 773 -5.11 15.26 -9.89
N SER A 774 -5.29 16.42 -9.27
CA SER A 774 -6.44 17.27 -9.54
C SER A 774 -6.47 17.67 -11.02
N PRO A 775 -7.63 17.95 -11.59
CA PRO A 775 -7.71 18.51 -12.93
C PRO A 775 -6.84 19.78 -13.09
N GLU A 776 -6.59 20.50 -12.01
CA GLU A 776 -5.71 21.67 -11.98
C GLU A 776 -4.25 21.31 -12.18
N ALA A 777 -3.75 20.23 -11.60
CA ALA A 777 -2.40 19.73 -11.88
C ALA A 777 -2.24 19.32 -13.35
N SER A 778 -3.32 18.82 -13.97
CA SER A 778 -3.32 18.44 -15.39
C SER A 778 -3.20 19.63 -16.36
N LYS A 779 -3.53 20.85 -15.92
CA LYS A 779 -3.44 22.07 -16.74
C LYS A 779 -1.99 22.45 -17.05
N ILE A 780 -1.08 22.18 -16.08
CA ILE A 780 0.31 22.60 -16.16
C ILE A 780 1.11 21.59 -16.97
N PHE A 781 0.71 20.32 -16.90
CA PHE A 781 1.47 19.22 -17.46
C PHE A 781 0.76 18.60 -18.68
N LYS A 782 0.60 19.41 -19.76
CA LYS A 782 0.09 18.93 -21.07
C LYS A 782 0.76 17.63 -21.53
N ASN A 783 1.99 17.40 -21.13
CA ASN A 783 2.89 16.36 -21.65
C ASN A 783 3.38 15.36 -20.59
N MET A 784 2.76 15.27 -19.42
CA MET A 784 3.16 14.24 -18.44
C MET A 784 2.81 12.84 -18.94
N TYR A 785 3.72 12.24 -19.68
CA TYR A 785 3.67 10.84 -20.07
C TYR A 785 4.58 10.04 -19.16
N LEU A 786 3.98 9.15 -18.38
CA LEU A 786 4.76 8.19 -17.60
C LEU A 786 5.31 7.10 -18.53
N LYS A 787 6.62 6.94 -18.54
CA LYS A 787 7.31 5.84 -19.23
C LYS A 787 7.08 4.53 -18.45
N PRO A 788 7.19 3.36 -19.10
CA PRO A 788 7.21 2.09 -18.39
C PRO A 788 8.34 2.04 -17.36
N GLU A 789 8.04 1.51 -16.17
CA GLU A 789 9.10 1.14 -15.22
C GLU A 789 9.87 -0.06 -15.76
N LYS A 790 11.20 -0.04 -15.69
CA LYS A 790 12.06 -1.12 -16.15
C LYS A 790 12.86 -1.70 -14.99
N ALA A 791 12.52 -2.91 -14.58
CA ALA A 791 13.22 -3.63 -13.53
C ALA A 791 14.24 -4.62 -14.13
N GLN A 792 15.45 -4.60 -13.62
CA GLN A 792 16.49 -5.58 -13.86
C GLN A 792 16.63 -6.42 -12.60
N ASN A 793 16.40 -7.72 -12.72
CA ASN A 793 16.44 -8.64 -11.60
C ASN A 793 17.55 -9.66 -11.84
N ILE A 794 18.44 -9.78 -10.87
CA ILE A 794 19.44 -10.85 -10.78
C ILE A 794 19.08 -11.67 -9.55
N GLU A 795 19.10 -12.98 -9.72
CA GLU A 795 18.99 -13.93 -8.61
C GLU A 795 20.02 -15.04 -8.78
N ILE A 796 20.74 -15.34 -7.69
CA ILE A 796 21.66 -16.45 -7.60
C ILE A 796 21.19 -17.32 -6.44
N GLY A 797 21.04 -18.62 -6.67
CA GLY A 797 20.58 -19.52 -5.62
C GLY A 797 21.33 -20.82 -5.60
N TYR A 798 21.38 -21.39 -4.41
CA TYR A 798 21.86 -22.73 -4.12
C TYR A 798 20.73 -23.56 -3.51
N VAL A 799 20.51 -24.73 -4.04
CA VAL A 799 19.51 -25.68 -3.51
C VAL A 799 20.20 -26.99 -3.21
N HIS A 800 19.88 -27.56 -2.05
CA HIS A 800 20.39 -28.86 -1.63
C HIS A 800 19.27 -29.69 -1.01
N SER A 801 19.12 -30.95 -1.48
CA SER A 801 18.27 -31.94 -0.83
C SER A 801 19.15 -32.84 0.05
N PHE A 802 18.76 -32.97 1.30
CA PHE A 802 19.39 -33.84 2.28
C PHE A 802 18.63 -35.16 2.45
N SER A 803 17.59 -35.39 1.63
CA SER A 803 16.68 -36.55 1.78
C SER A 803 17.43 -37.90 1.78
N ASP A 804 18.44 -38.03 0.95
CA ASP A 804 19.23 -39.26 0.82
C ASP A 804 20.18 -39.55 2.01
N TYR A 805 20.34 -38.60 2.94
CA TYR A 805 21.15 -38.80 4.15
C TYR A 805 20.36 -39.47 5.28
N PHE A 806 19.07 -39.72 5.09
CA PHE A 806 18.19 -40.35 6.09
C PHE A 806 17.77 -41.75 5.63
N GLU A 807 17.75 -42.72 6.57
CA GLU A 807 17.33 -44.09 6.31
C GLU A 807 15.82 -44.22 6.08
N THR A 808 15.05 -43.30 6.65
CA THR A 808 13.58 -43.23 6.47
C THR A 808 13.23 -42.24 5.39
N PRO A 809 12.11 -42.41 4.65
CA PRO A 809 11.64 -41.41 3.71
C PRO A 809 11.47 -40.06 4.39
N THR A 810 12.41 -39.15 4.17
CA THR A 810 12.46 -37.84 4.80
C THR A 810 12.58 -36.75 3.71
N LYS A 811 11.71 -35.76 3.76
CA LYS A 811 11.87 -34.53 2.96
C LYS A 811 12.72 -33.53 3.75
N ALA A 812 13.93 -33.28 3.29
CA ALA A 812 14.86 -32.36 3.95
C ALA A 812 15.59 -31.54 2.87
N ASP A 813 15.23 -30.26 2.75
CA ASP A 813 15.71 -29.38 1.71
C ASP A 813 16.14 -28.03 2.25
N LEU A 814 17.15 -27.46 1.60
CA LEU A 814 17.65 -26.12 1.85
C LEU A 814 17.70 -25.34 0.54
N LYS A 815 17.25 -24.11 0.55
CA LYS A 815 17.40 -23.14 -0.54
C LYS A 815 17.92 -21.83 0.01
N LEU A 816 19.06 -21.40 -0.50
CA LEU A 816 19.68 -20.11 -0.21
C LEU A 816 19.70 -19.29 -1.49
N SER A 817 19.26 -18.04 -1.43
CA SER A 817 19.27 -17.14 -2.58
C SER A 817 19.72 -15.74 -2.22
N TYR A 818 20.42 -15.12 -3.17
CA TYR A 818 20.70 -13.68 -3.20
C TYR A 818 19.90 -13.06 -4.34
N TYR A 819 19.28 -11.92 -4.08
CA TYR A 819 18.57 -11.15 -5.09
C TYR A 819 19.10 -9.72 -5.17
N HIS A 820 19.14 -9.19 -6.40
CA HIS A 820 19.44 -7.80 -6.73
C HIS A 820 18.41 -7.28 -7.74
N ASN A 821 17.66 -6.26 -7.36
CA ASN A 821 16.67 -5.61 -8.21
C ASN A 821 17.00 -4.14 -8.37
N VAL A 822 17.13 -3.68 -9.62
CA VAL A 822 17.22 -2.26 -9.97
C VAL A 822 16.06 -1.91 -10.88
N THR A 823 15.15 -1.10 -10.38
CA THR A 823 14.03 -0.56 -11.17
C THR A 823 14.34 0.87 -11.57
N LYS A 824 14.29 1.19 -12.88
CA LYS A 824 14.43 2.53 -13.46
C LYS A 824 13.07 3.13 -13.79
N ASN A 825 13.00 4.46 -13.93
CA ASN A 825 11.77 5.22 -14.17
C ASN A 825 10.68 4.90 -13.13
N VAL A 826 11.06 4.85 -11.88
CA VAL A 826 10.18 4.42 -10.79
C VAL A 826 9.07 5.44 -10.58
N ILE A 827 7.82 5.00 -10.70
CA ILE A 827 6.67 5.89 -10.52
C ILE A 827 6.40 6.06 -9.04
N ASP A 828 6.45 7.31 -8.58
CA ASP A 828 6.09 7.73 -7.24
C ASP A 828 5.32 9.05 -7.31
N ARG A 829 5.15 9.73 -6.22
CA ARG A 829 4.57 11.08 -6.20
C ARG A 829 5.57 12.09 -5.62
N ASP A 830 5.41 13.33 -6.00
CA ASP A 830 6.15 14.47 -5.45
C ASP A 830 5.43 15.12 -4.25
N THR A 831 6.01 16.19 -3.74
CA THR A 831 5.46 17.00 -2.63
C THR A 831 4.11 17.65 -2.96
N ASN A 832 3.79 17.82 -4.24
CA ASN A 832 2.53 18.35 -4.74
C ASN A 832 1.51 17.26 -5.09
N PHE A 833 1.76 16.01 -4.67
CA PHE A 833 0.93 14.82 -4.93
C PHE A 833 0.77 14.46 -6.41
N ARG A 834 1.69 14.89 -7.27
CA ARG A 834 1.73 14.53 -8.69
C ARG A 834 2.50 13.23 -8.86
N PHE A 835 2.10 12.41 -9.83
CA PHE A 835 2.91 11.26 -10.23
C PHE A 835 4.12 11.73 -11.01
N VAL A 836 5.28 11.31 -10.53
CA VAL A 836 6.60 11.59 -11.11
C VAL A 836 7.36 10.30 -11.32
N GLN A 837 8.44 10.37 -12.08
CA GLN A 837 9.33 9.23 -12.29
C GLN A 837 10.69 9.52 -11.71
N LEU A 838 11.04 8.73 -10.71
CA LEU A 838 12.34 8.79 -10.06
C LEU A 838 13.37 7.96 -10.84
N ASP A 839 14.64 8.31 -10.73
CA ASP A 839 15.72 7.68 -11.49
C ASP A 839 15.76 6.17 -11.29
N LYS A 840 15.85 5.71 -10.04
CA LYS A 840 15.94 4.28 -9.75
C LYS A 840 15.59 3.91 -8.31
N ARG A 841 15.20 2.66 -8.17
CA ARG A 841 15.08 1.95 -6.88
C ARG A 841 16.00 0.74 -6.87
N ILE A 842 16.70 0.49 -5.76
CA ILE A 842 17.63 -0.61 -5.58
C ILE A 842 17.20 -1.43 -4.37
N LEU A 843 17.03 -2.74 -4.57
CA LEU A 843 16.65 -3.69 -3.53
C LEU A 843 17.58 -4.90 -3.60
N ASP A 844 18.29 -5.16 -2.50
CA ASP A 844 19.21 -6.30 -2.37
C ASP A 844 18.91 -7.07 -1.10
N GLY A 845 19.04 -8.38 -1.14
CA GLY A 845 18.88 -9.20 0.05
C GLY A 845 19.27 -10.66 -0.13
N LEU A 846 19.26 -11.35 1.00
CA LEU A 846 19.49 -12.77 1.12
C LEU A 846 18.23 -13.44 1.68
N GLU A 847 17.89 -14.60 1.16
CA GLU A 847 16.77 -15.40 1.64
C GLU A 847 17.21 -16.85 1.85
N LEU A 848 16.80 -17.44 2.98
CA LEU A 848 17.00 -18.84 3.29
C LEU A 848 15.64 -19.49 3.52
N GLN A 849 15.44 -20.65 2.91
CA GLN A 849 14.29 -21.52 3.12
C GLN A 849 14.81 -22.93 3.41
N ALA A 850 14.27 -23.55 4.44
CA ALA A 850 14.57 -24.93 4.76
C ALA A 850 13.30 -25.65 5.21
N ARG A 851 13.19 -26.92 4.89
CA ARG A 851 12.15 -27.79 5.42
C ARG A 851 12.74 -29.11 5.90
N TYR A 852 12.05 -29.72 6.83
CA TYR A 852 12.26 -31.07 7.31
C TYR A 852 10.92 -31.75 7.58
N ASP A 853 10.68 -32.93 7.07
CA ASP A 853 9.51 -33.76 7.40
C ASP A 853 9.87 -35.24 7.25
N ASN A 854 9.88 -35.98 8.36
CA ASN A 854 10.12 -37.42 8.37
C ASN A 854 8.83 -38.24 8.57
N GLY A 855 7.68 -37.59 8.43
CA GLY A 855 6.38 -38.18 8.62
C GLY A 855 5.84 -38.04 10.05
N ASP A 856 6.67 -38.03 11.08
CA ASP A 856 6.29 -37.87 12.48
C ASP A 856 6.57 -36.45 13.01
N TYR A 857 7.72 -35.89 12.64
CA TYR A 857 8.12 -34.55 13.01
C TYR A 857 8.34 -33.70 11.75
N PHE A 858 7.95 -32.46 11.82
CA PHE A 858 8.15 -31.55 10.69
C PHE A 858 8.54 -30.16 11.16
N GLY A 859 9.19 -29.42 10.30
CA GLY A 859 9.57 -28.04 10.52
C GLY A 859 9.93 -27.31 9.24
N ASP A 860 9.60 -26.01 9.21
CA ASP A 860 9.98 -25.11 8.15
C ASP A 860 10.66 -23.88 8.77
N LEU A 861 11.71 -23.40 8.11
CA LEU A 861 12.42 -22.17 8.49
C LEU A 861 12.55 -21.26 7.29
N GLY A 862 12.14 -20.01 7.46
CA GLY A 862 12.36 -18.94 6.51
C GLY A 862 13.10 -17.78 7.15
N ILE A 863 14.14 -17.28 6.48
CA ILE A 863 14.87 -16.08 6.90
C ILE A 863 15.01 -15.16 5.70
N GLU A 864 14.70 -13.88 5.89
CA GLU A 864 15.01 -12.83 4.93
C GLU A 864 15.92 -11.79 5.60
N TYR A 865 16.98 -11.41 4.93
CA TYR A 865 17.87 -10.34 5.37
C TYR A 865 18.07 -9.33 4.25
N ARG A 866 17.64 -8.06 4.48
CA ARG A 866 17.77 -6.97 3.51
C ARG A 866 19.12 -6.30 3.63
N LEU A 867 19.83 -6.31 2.53
CA LEU A 867 21.12 -5.61 2.38
C LEU A 867 20.87 -4.14 2.01
N LYS A 868 19.98 -3.90 1.03
CA LYS A 868 19.70 -2.57 0.50
C LYS A 868 18.21 -2.36 0.21
N ASN A 869 17.70 -1.17 0.48
CA ASN A 869 16.40 -0.67 0.06
C ASN A 869 16.52 0.85 -0.10
N GLN A 870 16.82 1.30 -1.30
CA GLN A 870 17.08 2.72 -1.60
C GLN A 870 16.31 3.16 -2.82
N VAL A 871 15.85 4.41 -2.79
CA VAL A 871 15.30 5.15 -3.92
C VAL A 871 16.21 6.33 -4.17
N CYS A 872 16.67 6.48 -5.41
CA CYS A 872 17.61 7.52 -5.82
C CYS A 872 16.96 8.44 -6.85
N ASP A 873 17.07 9.73 -6.61
CA ASP A 873 16.68 10.78 -7.56
C ASP A 873 17.31 12.12 -7.15
N THR A 874 18.05 12.72 -8.04
CA THR A 874 18.71 14.00 -7.77
C THR A 874 17.72 15.15 -7.81
N ASP A 875 16.79 15.12 -8.75
CA ASP A 875 15.81 16.18 -8.94
C ASP A 875 14.89 16.32 -7.73
N MET A 876 14.37 15.19 -7.22
CA MET A 876 13.58 15.15 -6.00
C MET A 876 14.38 15.61 -4.76
N ALA A 877 15.64 15.25 -4.66
CA ALA A 877 16.49 15.68 -3.56
C ALA A 877 16.68 17.21 -3.55
N VAL A 878 16.84 17.81 -4.71
CA VAL A 878 16.94 19.27 -4.88
C VAL A 878 15.59 19.95 -4.64
N GLU A 879 14.48 19.37 -5.11
CA GLU A 879 13.13 19.89 -4.83
C GLU A 879 12.87 20.00 -3.31
N LEU A 880 13.27 19.00 -2.55
CA LEU A 880 13.05 18.97 -1.11
C LEU A 880 13.91 19.97 -0.32
N ASP A 881 15.07 20.32 -0.80
CA ASP A 881 15.97 21.29 -0.14
C ASP A 881 16.82 22.01 -1.22
N PRO A 882 16.21 22.91 -1.99
CA PRO A 882 16.82 23.48 -3.19
C PRO A 882 18.06 24.33 -2.90
N ILE A 883 18.13 24.95 -1.73
CA ILE A 883 19.21 25.86 -1.34
C ILE A 883 20.28 25.11 -0.57
N SER A 884 19.88 24.44 0.49
CA SER A 884 20.80 23.85 1.47
C SER A 884 21.35 22.50 1.01
N GLN A 885 20.67 21.83 0.08
CA GLN A 885 21.08 20.58 -0.56
C GLN A 885 21.46 19.49 0.46
N ARG A 886 20.73 19.41 1.58
CA ARG A 886 20.99 18.46 2.68
C ARG A 886 20.34 17.09 2.45
N VAL A 887 19.36 17.03 1.52
CA VAL A 887 18.68 15.76 1.19
C VAL A 887 19.61 14.90 0.33
N PRO A 888 19.91 13.65 0.74
CA PRO A 888 20.78 12.80 -0.05
C PRO A 888 20.12 12.37 -1.36
N HIS A 889 20.95 12.19 -2.40
CA HIS A 889 20.51 11.69 -3.71
C HIS A 889 19.80 10.33 -3.63
N CYS A 890 20.22 9.46 -2.72
CA CYS A 890 19.58 8.17 -2.46
C CYS A 890 19.08 8.11 -1.03
N MET A 891 17.78 7.86 -0.86
CA MET A 891 17.14 7.73 0.45
C MET A 891 16.68 6.31 0.71
N THR A 892 16.77 5.89 1.95
CA THR A 892 16.22 4.61 2.43
C THR A 892 14.70 4.57 2.21
N ALA A 893 14.23 3.51 1.56
CA ALA A 893 12.83 3.23 1.24
C ALA A 893 12.14 4.25 0.30
N GLY A 894 12.54 5.51 0.26
CA GLY A 894 11.95 6.53 -0.61
C GLY A 894 12.01 7.94 -0.02
N PHE A 895 11.63 8.91 -0.83
CA PHE A 895 11.61 10.33 -0.45
C PHE A 895 10.35 10.69 0.36
N PRO A 896 10.42 11.72 1.22
CA PRO A 896 9.23 12.29 1.87
C PRO A 896 8.14 12.67 0.86
N ALA A 897 6.88 12.58 1.28
CA ALA A 897 5.69 12.73 0.46
C ALA A 897 5.45 11.64 -0.61
N GLY A 898 6.45 10.81 -0.94
CA GLY A 898 6.31 9.70 -1.88
C GLY A 898 5.50 8.53 -1.31
N TYR A 899 4.94 7.69 -2.20
CA TYR A 899 4.28 6.45 -1.80
C TYR A 899 5.28 5.34 -1.45
N LEU A 900 6.46 5.33 -2.09
CA LEU A 900 7.46 4.28 -1.90
C LEU A 900 7.99 4.22 -0.46
N ARG A 901 8.12 5.39 0.21
CA ARG A 901 8.57 5.43 1.61
C ARG A 901 7.72 4.58 2.56
N THR A 902 6.44 4.44 2.25
CA THR A 902 5.51 3.65 3.06
C THR A 902 5.68 2.14 2.89
N GLN A 903 6.52 1.72 1.95
CA GLN A 903 6.88 0.32 1.70
C GLN A 903 8.15 -0.09 2.48
N LEU A 904 8.53 0.68 3.49
CA LEU A 904 9.61 0.36 4.44
C LEU A 904 9.33 -0.97 5.15
N GLN A 905 10.33 -1.80 5.23
CA GLN A 905 10.22 -3.15 5.80
C GLN A 905 11.27 -3.39 6.88
N PRO A 906 11.07 -4.39 7.75
CA PRO A 906 12.09 -4.83 8.71
C PRO A 906 13.42 -5.17 8.04
N LYS A 907 14.55 -4.92 8.73
CA LYS A 907 15.89 -5.27 8.23
C LYS A 907 16.04 -6.77 7.99
N TYR A 908 15.45 -7.58 8.88
CA TYR A 908 15.35 -9.02 8.72
C TYR A 908 14.07 -9.55 9.36
N SER A 909 13.61 -10.68 8.83
CA SER A 909 12.43 -11.40 9.30
C SER A 909 12.73 -12.89 9.36
N ILE A 910 12.19 -13.54 10.39
CA ILE A 910 12.33 -14.99 10.59
C ILE A 910 10.94 -15.57 10.77
N SER A 911 10.63 -16.63 10.05
CA SER A 911 9.46 -17.47 10.25
C SER A 911 9.88 -18.90 10.50
N ALA A 912 9.36 -19.52 11.54
CA ALA A 912 9.61 -20.93 11.83
C ALA A 912 8.31 -21.63 12.19
N ASN A 913 8.08 -22.79 11.60
CA ASN A 913 7.00 -23.70 11.97
C ASN A 913 7.65 -25.00 12.49
N LEU A 914 7.16 -25.51 13.60
CA LEU A 914 7.64 -26.77 14.19
C LEU A 914 6.46 -27.57 14.67
N GLY A 915 6.44 -28.85 14.38
CA GLY A 915 5.34 -29.70 14.80
C GLY A 915 5.67 -31.20 14.85
N GLY A 916 4.71 -31.96 15.33
CA GLY A 916 4.77 -33.42 15.37
C GLY A 916 3.39 -34.06 15.23
N ARG A 917 3.39 -35.28 14.72
CA ARG A 917 2.20 -36.12 14.52
C ARG A 917 2.27 -37.31 15.43
N PHE A 918 1.21 -37.54 16.20
CA PHE A 918 1.13 -38.51 17.29
C PHE A 918 -0.07 -39.43 17.11
N PHE A 919 -0.06 -40.58 17.77
CA PHE A 919 -1.16 -41.55 17.79
C PHE A 919 -1.61 -41.97 16.39
N ASP A 920 -0.69 -42.55 15.62
CA ASP A 920 -0.91 -42.91 14.23
C ASP A 920 -1.40 -41.72 13.36
N ARG A 921 -0.82 -40.52 13.61
CA ARG A 921 -1.13 -39.24 12.94
C ARG A 921 -2.58 -38.75 13.16
N LYS A 922 -3.25 -39.22 14.21
CA LYS A 922 -4.57 -38.72 14.61
C LYS A 922 -4.48 -37.35 15.26
N LEU A 923 -3.41 -37.07 16.00
CA LEU A 923 -3.15 -35.80 16.64
C LEU A 923 -1.91 -35.14 16.02
N GLU A 924 -2.09 -33.93 15.51
CA GLU A 924 -0.98 -33.07 15.05
C GLU A 924 -0.91 -31.83 15.95
N LEU A 925 0.24 -31.57 16.51
CA LEU A 925 0.55 -30.38 17.31
C LEU A 925 1.62 -29.57 16.59
N GLY A 926 1.44 -28.26 16.56
CA GLY A 926 2.46 -27.40 15.95
C GLY A 926 2.48 -26.00 16.53
N THR A 927 3.61 -25.34 16.30
CA THR A 927 3.84 -23.95 16.70
C THR A 927 4.37 -23.16 15.51
N ARG A 928 4.02 -21.87 15.47
CA ARG A 928 4.56 -20.90 14.50
C ARG A 928 5.19 -19.72 15.24
N TRP A 929 6.39 -19.38 14.86
CA TRP A 929 7.20 -18.29 15.43
C TRP A 929 7.47 -17.26 14.33
N LEU A 930 7.01 -16.02 14.52
CA LEU A 930 7.21 -14.94 13.56
C LEU A 930 7.97 -13.81 14.25
N TYR A 931 9.16 -13.54 13.76
CA TYR A 931 9.97 -12.42 14.24
C TYR A 931 10.24 -11.42 13.12
N HIS A 932 10.04 -10.16 13.42
CA HIS A 932 10.40 -9.02 12.58
C HIS A 932 11.28 -8.07 13.35
N SER A 933 12.45 -7.74 12.80
CA SER A 933 13.33 -6.72 13.36
C SER A 933 12.68 -5.33 13.22
N LYS A 934 13.27 -4.33 13.86
CA LYS A 934 12.82 -2.96 13.66
C LYS A 934 12.93 -2.53 12.20
N ALA A 935 11.96 -1.72 11.75
CA ALA A 935 12.00 -1.02 10.48
C ALA A 935 12.16 0.48 10.72
N LYS A 936 13.19 1.09 10.13
CA LYS A 936 13.56 2.47 10.38
C LYS A 936 14.04 3.12 9.09
N ASN A 937 13.48 4.29 8.76
CA ASN A 937 14.04 5.17 7.76
C ASN A 937 15.02 6.15 8.45
N SER A 938 16.31 5.79 8.42
CA SER A 938 17.35 6.58 9.08
C SER A 938 17.63 7.92 8.40
N ASP A 939 17.41 7.99 7.08
CA ASP A 939 17.68 9.20 6.33
C ASP A 939 16.57 10.22 6.58
N GLU A 940 15.32 9.83 6.53
CA GLU A 940 14.18 10.69 6.83
C GLU A 940 14.24 11.22 8.27
N MET A 941 14.70 10.41 9.23
CA MET A 941 14.90 10.87 10.62
C MET A 941 15.97 11.96 10.72
N LYS A 942 17.07 11.85 9.99
CA LYS A 942 18.11 12.89 9.93
C LYS A 942 17.56 14.21 9.37
N LEU A 943 16.68 14.13 8.34
CA LEU A 943 16.06 15.32 7.77
C LEU A 943 15.15 16.03 8.79
N VAL A 944 14.44 15.27 9.62
CA VAL A 944 13.63 15.82 10.73
C VAL A 944 14.53 16.50 11.77
N GLU A 945 15.63 15.87 12.16
CA GLU A 945 16.61 16.45 13.09
C GLU A 945 17.22 17.75 12.55
N GLN A 946 17.41 17.82 11.23
CA GLN A 946 17.90 19.03 10.55
C GLN A 946 16.81 20.10 10.32
N LYS A 947 15.60 19.88 10.80
CA LYS A 947 14.45 20.79 10.67
C LYS A 947 14.13 21.20 9.22
N ILE A 948 14.23 20.25 8.29
CA ILE A 948 13.80 20.49 6.91
C ILE A 948 12.29 20.52 6.88
N GLN A 949 11.69 21.66 6.57
CA GLN A 949 10.27 21.98 6.84
C GLN A 949 9.26 21.12 6.08
N HIS A 950 9.59 20.64 4.87
CA HIS A 950 8.67 19.87 4.05
C HIS A 950 8.42 18.47 4.54
N ILE A 951 9.27 17.98 5.41
CA ILE A 951 9.19 16.63 5.97
C ILE A 951 8.13 16.55 7.07
N GLY A 952 7.67 17.71 7.58
CA GLY A 952 6.60 17.79 8.57
C GLY A 952 5.23 17.28 8.11
N MET A 953 5.01 17.09 6.81
CA MET A 953 3.76 16.50 6.31
C MET A 953 3.68 14.98 6.50
N ASN A 954 4.83 14.31 6.65
CA ASN A 954 4.91 12.85 6.76
C ASN A 954 5.82 12.49 7.94
N ALA A 955 5.25 11.92 8.98
CA ALA A 955 6.03 11.44 10.12
C ALA A 955 6.99 10.32 9.70
N PRO A 956 8.25 10.33 10.15
CA PRO A 956 9.18 9.24 9.89
C PRO A 956 8.63 7.90 10.38
N MET A 957 8.75 6.87 9.56
CA MET A 957 8.31 5.54 9.93
C MET A 957 9.37 4.85 10.80
N TYR A 958 8.97 4.45 11.99
CA TYR A 958 9.80 3.73 12.93
C TYR A 958 9.03 2.60 13.62
N TRP A 959 9.15 1.39 13.09
CA TRP A 959 8.45 0.22 13.60
C TRP A 959 9.29 -0.54 14.61
N GLN A 960 8.68 -0.94 15.72
CA GLN A 960 9.32 -1.72 16.77
C GLN A 960 9.48 -3.19 16.38
N PRO A 961 10.51 -3.90 16.90
CA PRO A 961 10.63 -5.34 16.69
C PRO A 961 9.43 -6.08 17.28
N VAL A 962 9.01 -7.13 16.60
CA VAL A 962 7.85 -7.95 17.00
C VAL A 962 8.21 -9.42 16.96
N LEU A 963 7.91 -10.13 18.03
CA LEU A 963 7.86 -11.59 18.07
C LEU A 963 6.43 -12.00 18.43
N THR A 964 5.81 -12.82 17.59
CA THR A 964 4.55 -13.49 17.87
C THR A 964 4.74 -14.99 17.86
N VAL A 965 4.00 -15.67 18.72
CA VAL A 965 4.01 -17.13 18.83
C VAL A 965 2.57 -17.61 18.73
N ASP A 966 2.36 -18.55 17.81
CA ASP A 966 1.07 -19.22 17.60
C ASP A 966 1.26 -20.71 17.86
N ALA A 967 0.17 -21.41 18.22
CA ALA A 967 0.17 -22.86 18.34
C ALA A 967 -1.16 -23.43 17.89
N TYR A 968 -1.16 -24.68 17.49
CA TYR A 968 -2.37 -25.40 17.15
C TYR A 968 -2.34 -26.87 17.57
N ALA A 969 -3.54 -27.42 17.68
CA ALA A 969 -3.79 -28.85 17.84
C ALA A 969 -4.87 -29.25 16.81
N LYS A 970 -4.57 -30.23 15.96
CA LYS A 970 -5.49 -30.80 14.98
C LYS A 970 -5.71 -32.25 15.36
N TYR A 971 -6.98 -32.64 15.56
CA TYR A 971 -7.37 -33.98 15.96
C TYR A 971 -8.34 -34.59 14.97
N LYS A 972 -7.95 -35.71 14.37
CA LYS A 972 -8.81 -36.54 13.50
C LYS A 972 -9.67 -37.45 14.38
N TYR A 973 -10.86 -36.97 14.75
CA TYR A 973 -11.79 -37.71 15.57
C TYR A 973 -12.26 -38.99 14.86
N SER A 974 -12.53 -38.92 13.57
CA SER A 974 -12.87 -40.06 12.72
C SER A 974 -12.33 -39.86 11.31
N LYS A 975 -12.59 -40.80 10.41
CA LYS A 975 -12.26 -40.65 8.97
C LYS A 975 -12.93 -39.44 8.31
N ASN A 976 -14.06 -39.00 8.92
CA ASN A 976 -14.90 -37.97 8.36
C ASN A 976 -14.88 -36.66 9.14
N VAL A 977 -14.39 -36.64 10.37
CA VAL A 977 -14.49 -35.50 11.27
C VAL A 977 -13.11 -35.10 11.80
N THR A 978 -12.74 -33.86 11.59
CA THR A 978 -11.51 -33.24 12.11
C THR A 978 -11.86 -32.05 12.97
N LEU A 979 -11.24 -31.96 14.14
CA LEU A 979 -11.29 -30.81 15.02
C LEU A 979 -9.95 -30.09 14.99
N GLU A 980 -9.98 -28.77 14.96
CA GLU A 980 -8.76 -27.95 15.02
C GLU A 980 -8.94 -26.83 16.05
N PHE A 981 -7.96 -26.70 16.93
CA PHE A 981 -7.85 -25.59 17.86
C PHE A 981 -6.59 -24.80 17.56
N VAL A 982 -6.73 -23.48 17.36
CA VAL A 982 -5.63 -22.58 17.01
C VAL A 982 -5.59 -21.41 17.97
N GLY A 983 -4.42 -21.17 18.55
CA GLY A 983 -4.14 -19.97 19.33
C GLY A 983 -3.14 -19.09 18.60
N THR A 984 -3.52 -17.85 18.31
CA THR A 984 -2.61 -16.86 17.70
C THR A 984 -2.24 -15.77 18.69
N ASN A 985 -1.03 -15.18 18.53
CA ASN A 985 -0.48 -14.21 19.45
C ASN A 985 -0.60 -14.64 20.93
N LEU A 986 -0.13 -15.85 21.24
CA LEU A 986 -0.28 -16.47 22.57
C LEU A 986 0.28 -15.63 23.70
N THR A 987 1.30 -14.81 23.43
CA THR A 987 1.90 -13.87 24.38
C THR A 987 1.05 -12.63 24.64
N ASP A 988 -0.10 -12.50 23.98
CA ASP A 988 -1.03 -11.35 24.08
C ASP A 988 -0.33 -10.01 23.88
N ARG A 989 0.54 -9.96 22.85
CA ARG A 989 1.38 -8.79 22.57
C ARG A 989 0.59 -7.69 21.90
N TYR A 990 0.67 -6.49 22.47
CA TYR A 990 0.25 -5.27 21.78
C TYR A 990 1.34 -4.85 20.80
N TYR A 991 1.01 -4.72 19.53
CA TYR A 991 1.95 -4.20 18.53
C TYR A 991 1.23 -3.55 17.36
N LEU A 992 1.85 -2.52 16.81
CA LEU A 992 1.51 -1.95 15.52
C LEU A 992 2.32 -2.72 14.48
N ASP A 993 1.64 -3.32 13.51
CA ASP A 993 2.24 -4.32 12.66
C ASP A 993 2.99 -3.70 11.46
N PRO A 994 4.32 -3.83 11.40
CA PRO A 994 5.11 -3.31 10.30
C PRO A 994 4.81 -4.01 8.97
N MET A 995 4.17 -5.17 9.04
CA MET A 995 3.89 -6.02 7.89
C MET A 995 2.70 -5.53 7.08
N THR A 996 1.80 -4.77 7.69
CA THR A 996 0.57 -4.29 7.06
C THR A 996 0.57 -2.80 6.79
N ARG A 997 1.64 -2.08 7.06
CA ARG A 997 1.70 -0.60 7.04
C ARG A 997 0.55 0.08 7.81
N SER A 998 -0.08 -0.67 8.67
CA SER A 998 -1.25 -0.23 9.39
C SER A 998 -0.81 0.45 10.68
N MET A 999 -1.26 1.65 10.90
CA MET A 999 -1.17 2.30 12.21
C MET A 999 -2.27 1.82 13.16
N ILE A 1000 -2.83 0.66 12.90
CA ILE A 1000 -3.85 0.00 13.69
C ILE A 1000 -3.18 -1.17 14.43
N PRO A 1001 -3.37 -1.31 15.74
CA PRO A 1001 -2.83 -2.44 16.49
C PRO A 1001 -3.32 -3.78 15.91
N ALA A 1002 -2.45 -4.76 15.90
CA ALA A 1002 -2.81 -6.11 15.52
C ALA A 1002 -3.72 -6.77 16.58
N PRO A 1003 -4.46 -7.84 16.20
CA PRO A 1003 -5.27 -8.58 17.17
C PRO A 1003 -4.45 -9.10 18.34
N GLY A 1004 -4.99 -8.99 19.55
CA GLY A 1004 -4.49 -9.65 20.74
C GLY A 1004 -4.63 -11.17 20.63
N ARG A 1005 -4.32 -11.87 21.73
CA ARG A 1005 -4.43 -13.33 21.78
C ARG A 1005 -5.83 -13.78 21.35
N THR A 1006 -5.88 -14.64 20.33
CA THR A 1006 -7.12 -15.13 19.74
C THR A 1006 -7.10 -16.65 19.71
N PHE A 1007 -8.18 -17.28 20.15
CA PHE A 1007 -8.39 -18.72 20.04
C PHE A 1007 -9.52 -19.01 19.04
N LYS A 1008 -9.24 -19.90 18.10
CA LYS A 1008 -10.16 -20.36 17.07
C LYS A 1008 -10.42 -21.85 17.26
N LEU A 1009 -11.68 -22.25 17.16
CA LEU A 1009 -12.10 -23.64 17.10
C LEU A 1009 -12.72 -23.89 15.72
N GLY A 1010 -12.23 -24.91 15.05
CA GLY A 1010 -12.72 -25.37 13.76
C GLY A 1010 -13.21 -26.82 13.83
N LEU A 1011 -14.27 -27.09 13.08
CA LEU A 1011 -14.77 -28.44 12.82
C LEU A 1011 -14.94 -28.63 11.34
N THR A 1012 -14.34 -29.67 10.79
CA THR A 1012 -14.48 -30.07 9.39
C THR A 1012 -15.11 -31.47 9.35
N ALA A 1013 -16.24 -31.60 8.65
CA ALA A 1013 -16.90 -32.88 8.42
C ALA A 1013 -16.92 -33.13 6.90
N SER A 1014 -16.34 -34.24 6.46
CA SER A 1014 -16.19 -34.60 5.04
C SER A 1014 -16.78 -36.02 4.81
N PHE A 1015 -17.79 -36.12 3.98
CA PHE A 1015 -18.54 -37.32 3.66
C PHE A 1015 -18.44 -37.66 2.18
#